data_8376c02d9cfed38b3b4c59c587857462
#
_entry.id   8376c02d9cfed38b3b4c59c587857462
#
_cell.length_a   1.000
_cell.length_b   1.000
_cell.length_c   1.000
_cell.angle_alpha   90.00
_cell.angle_beta   90.00
_cell.angle_gamma   90.00
#
_symmetry.space_group_name_H-M   'P 1'
#
loop_
_entity.id
_entity.type
_entity.pdbx_description
1 polymer ?
#
loop_
_entity_poly.entity_id
_entity_poly.type
_entity_poly.pdbx_seq_one_letter_code
_entity_poly.pdbx_strand_id
1 'polypeptide(L)'
;MDNNLLNELNESQRAAVEYCDGAQLVIAGAGSGKTRVLTYKIAYLIGEKGLKPWNILALTFTNKAAKEMKQRIETIVGPQARYINMGTFHSIFSHILRAEASHIGYNSNFTIYDQTDSRSLVKTIIKEMNLEEKVYKPAAVADRISMAKNHLLTAAKYANSNSAITTDMQHRMPAIKDIYSRYSDRCRQANAMDFDDLLMNIHLLFANNEDVRRKYAERFEYVLVDEYQDTNFAQQAIVNQITKERQMVCVVGDDAQSIYSFRGANIDNILGFQQTYDNARLFKLERNYRSTQAIVNAANSLIRHNQRQIPKNVFSENEQGEKIKLKMAYSDKEEAMIVCNEISRLRRSETCPYSDFAILYRTNSQSRSFEEYMRKQNIPYRIYGGLSFYQRKEIKDVIAYYRVVANPDDEEAIKRIINYPARGIGNTTLSKVVEKATEKGISIWKVLNNSEACGLDISKATHTKLRNFCSMLQGWMQRSFNEDAYTLGRDIIQESGMSKDIFAGKDPEDIARQENVEEFLSGLSDFVEGRREEDMGDHVSLTDFLQEVSLMTDLDSDGDSDEPKVVLMTIHAAKGLEFKTVFVVGLEENIFPSPMCSDSLRGLEEERRLLYVAITRAEKHCYLTCAQNRFRYGRMEFDTPSRFIRDIDSRYLQIDGERKPHLQNTQSPKPHLQNTQSPKPPFSTVSLSGRKLSPIPGPPPSPASQPPTNSPLVPGDMIEHTRFGIGKVIKVEGTGDNCKATVEFRNSGTKQLLLKFSRYNKL
;
A
#
# COMPACT_ATOMS: atom_id res chain seq x y z
N MET A 1 0.88 11.71 39.78
CA MET A 1 1.37 10.50 39.07
C MET A 1 2.77 10.20 39.54
N ASP A 2 3.12 8.94 39.71
CA ASP A 2 4.43 8.55 40.18
C ASP A 2 5.53 9.13 39.28
N ASN A 3 6.54 9.76 39.94
CA ASN A 3 7.77 10.25 39.31
C ASN A 3 8.54 9.17 38.52
N ASN A 4 7.92 8.00 38.36
CA ASN A 4 8.50 6.78 37.77
C ASN A 4 8.25 6.62 36.26
N LEU A 5 7.25 7.33 35.71
CA LEU A 5 6.85 7.16 34.32
C LEU A 5 7.99 7.43 33.32
N LEU A 6 8.74 8.51 33.55
CA LEU A 6 9.84 8.90 32.66
C LEU A 6 11.11 8.08 32.84
N ASN A 7 11.21 7.30 33.92
CA ASN A 7 12.38 6.45 34.19
C ASN A 7 12.48 5.23 33.27
N GLU A 8 11.39 4.87 32.62
CA GLU A 8 11.37 3.80 31.63
C GLU A 8 11.86 4.24 30.25
N LEU A 9 12.08 5.54 30.04
CA LEU A 9 12.53 6.11 28.78
C LEU A 9 14.03 6.34 28.80
N ASN A 10 14.69 6.11 27.66
CA ASN A 10 16.05 6.55 27.48
C ASN A 10 16.11 8.09 27.37
N GLU A 11 17.31 8.66 27.46
CA GLU A 11 17.53 10.11 27.48
C GLU A 11 16.90 10.82 26.27
N SER A 12 17.08 10.29 25.03
CA SER A 12 16.52 10.88 23.81
C SER A 12 15.00 10.80 23.78
N GLN A 13 14.42 9.67 24.21
CA GLN A 13 12.97 9.48 24.31
C GLN A 13 12.39 10.43 25.36
N ARG A 14 13.02 10.52 26.53
CA ARG A 14 12.61 11.41 27.62
C ARG A 14 12.62 12.87 27.19
N ALA A 15 13.70 13.33 26.54
CA ALA A 15 13.80 14.70 26.04
C ALA A 15 12.68 15.04 25.03
N ALA A 16 12.32 14.09 24.16
CA ALA A 16 11.21 14.26 23.22
C ALA A 16 9.85 14.30 23.93
N VAL A 17 9.66 13.51 24.99
CA VAL A 17 8.41 13.50 25.79
C VAL A 17 8.25 14.78 26.61
N GLU A 18 9.29 15.26 27.24
CA GLU A 18 9.24 16.45 28.12
C GLU A 18 9.07 17.77 27.34
N TYR A 19 9.53 17.87 26.10
CA TYR A 19 9.42 19.07 25.29
C TYR A 19 7.97 19.35 24.87
N CYS A 20 7.38 20.44 25.35
CA CYS A 20 5.97 20.81 25.09
C CYS A 20 5.81 22.29 24.65
N ASP A 21 6.86 22.97 24.26
CA ASP A 21 6.87 24.44 24.08
C ASP A 21 6.83 24.84 22.60
N GLY A 22 6.22 24.01 21.73
CA GLY A 22 6.08 24.31 20.30
C GLY A 22 6.09 23.07 19.41
N ALA A 23 6.28 23.29 18.12
CA ALA A 23 6.34 22.22 17.13
C ALA A 23 7.58 21.34 17.32
N GLN A 24 7.40 20.03 17.23
CA GLN A 24 8.51 19.08 17.30
C GLN A 24 8.40 17.99 16.24
N LEU A 25 9.56 17.66 15.68
CA LEU A 25 9.77 16.54 14.79
C LEU A 25 10.61 15.48 15.51
N VAL A 26 10.06 14.29 15.67
CA VAL A 26 10.76 13.14 16.24
C VAL A 26 11.10 12.17 15.12
N ILE A 27 12.37 12.14 14.70
CA ILE A 27 12.89 11.18 13.74
C ILE A 27 13.31 9.93 14.47
N ALA A 28 12.66 8.83 14.17
CA ALA A 28 12.77 7.59 14.93
C ALA A 28 13.06 6.42 14.01
N GLY A 29 14.26 5.86 14.09
CA GLY A 29 14.64 4.67 13.32
C GLY A 29 13.69 3.48 13.54
N ALA A 30 13.79 2.48 12.69
CA ALA A 30 13.04 1.24 12.88
C ALA A 30 13.33 0.64 14.27
N GLY A 31 12.29 0.18 14.98
CA GLY A 31 12.45 -0.44 16.30
C GLY A 31 12.96 0.49 17.42
N SER A 32 12.93 1.82 17.26
CA SER A 32 13.41 2.77 18.28
C SER A 32 12.36 3.21 19.30
N GLY A 33 11.13 2.66 19.23
CA GLY A 33 10.07 2.98 20.18
C GLY A 33 9.26 4.23 19.84
N LYS A 34 8.98 4.50 18.54
CA LYS A 34 8.10 5.59 18.08
C LYS A 34 6.79 5.66 18.86
N THR A 35 6.04 4.57 18.87
CA THR A 35 4.74 4.47 19.57
C THR A 35 4.88 4.68 21.07
N ARG A 36 6.00 4.23 21.67
CA ARG A 36 6.29 4.45 23.10
C ARG A 36 6.41 5.94 23.41
N VAL A 37 7.18 6.69 22.60
CA VAL A 37 7.32 8.14 22.79
C VAL A 37 5.97 8.84 22.67
N LEU A 38 5.14 8.51 21.69
CA LEU A 38 3.81 9.11 21.53
C LEU A 38 2.90 8.79 22.73
N THR A 39 2.87 7.53 23.16
CA THR A 39 2.07 7.09 24.32
C THR A 39 2.46 7.83 25.60
N TYR A 40 3.76 7.87 25.88
CA TYR A 40 4.28 8.57 27.06
C TYR A 40 4.14 10.09 26.97
N LYS A 41 4.22 10.65 25.75
CA LYS A 41 3.94 12.08 25.51
C LYS A 41 2.52 12.43 25.87
N ILE A 42 1.54 11.63 25.45
CA ILE A 42 0.13 11.83 25.76
C ILE A 42 -0.08 11.71 27.29
N ALA A 43 0.50 10.69 27.91
CA ALA A 43 0.42 10.51 29.36
C ALA A 43 1.04 11.71 30.12
N TYR A 44 2.17 12.23 29.64
CA TYR A 44 2.84 13.41 30.22
C TYR A 44 1.99 14.67 30.04
N LEU A 45 1.38 14.89 28.88
CA LEU A 45 0.50 16.03 28.63
C LEU A 45 -0.72 16.02 29.57
N ILE A 46 -1.30 14.85 29.83
CA ILE A 46 -2.46 14.72 30.74
C ILE A 46 -2.01 14.85 32.19
N GLY A 47 -0.97 14.11 32.59
CA GLY A 47 -0.58 13.96 33.99
C GLY A 47 0.18 15.15 34.56
N GLU A 48 1.16 15.65 33.81
CA GLU A 48 2.09 16.72 34.30
C GLU A 48 1.69 18.11 33.77
N LYS A 49 1.25 18.20 32.51
CA LYS A 49 0.83 19.48 31.92
C LYS A 49 -0.65 19.80 32.17
N GLY A 50 -1.44 18.84 32.66
CA GLY A 50 -2.84 19.06 33.07
C GLY A 50 -3.79 19.25 31.88
N LEU A 51 -3.38 18.86 30.64
CA LEU A 51 -4.26 18.91 29.48
C LEU A 51 -5.42 17.92 29.65
N LYS A 52 -6.59 18.36 29.30
CA LYS A 52 -7.75 17.47 29.31
C LYS A 52 -7.68 16.49 28.15
N PRO A 53 -8.05 15.20 28.34
CA PRO A 53 -7.96 14.19 27.28
C PRO A 53 -8.65 14.59 25.98
N TRP A 54 -9.80 15.24 26.04
CA TRP A 54 -10.54 15.69 24.85
C TRP A 54 -9.93 16.89 24.11
N ASN A 55 -8.88 17.53 24.68
CA ASN A 55 -8.11 18.59 24.03
C ASN A 55 -6.90 18.05 23.29
N ILE A 56 -6.68 16.74 23.30
CA ILE A 56 -5.59 16.06 22.60
C ILE A 56 -6.15 15.40 21.34
N LEU A 57 -5.52 15.70 20.20
CA LEU A 57 -5.77 15.03 18.92
C LEU A 57 -4.57 14.14 18.57
N ALA A 58 -4.78 12.84 18.47
CA ALA A 58 -3.74 11.87 18.09
C ALA A 58 -4.14 11.15 16.80
N LEU A 59 -3.38 11.41 15.73
CA LEU A 59 -3.63 10.87 14.39
C LEU A 59 -2.65 9.75 14.06
N THR A 60 -3.17 8.62 13.62
CA THR A 60 -2.39 7.46 13.20
C THR A 60 -2.73 7.05 11.77
N PHE A 61 -1.94 6.11 11.21
CA PHE A 61 -2.17 5.64 9.85
C PHE A 61 -3.14 4.46 9.77
N THR A 62 -3.22 3.61 10.81
CA THR A 62 -4.09 2.42 10.86
C THR A 62 -4.96 2.38 12.11
N ASN A 63 -6.15 1.80 11.99
CA ASN A 63 -7.05 1.61 13.13
C ASN A 63 -6.42 0.70 14.21
N LYS A 64 -5.69 -0.34 13.78
CA LYS A 64 -4.95 -1.21 14.70
C LYS A 64 -3.96 -0.43 15.55
N ALA A 65 -3.15 0.45 14.95
CA ALA A 65 -2.21 1.29 15.69
C ALA A 65 -2.94 2.23 16.66
N ALA A 66 -4.09 2.82 16.25
CA ALA A 66 -4.92 3.64 17.13
C ALA A 66 -5.44 2.84 18.35
N LYS A 67 -5.96 1.64 18.13
CA LYS A 67 -6.47 0.75 19.19
C LYS A 67 -5.36 0.33 20.16
N GLU A 68 -4.23 -0.13 19.66
CA GLU A 68 -3.07 -0.50 20.51
C GLU A 68 -2.54 0.68 21.31
N MET A 69 -2.43 1.86 20.70
CA MET A 69 -1.98 3.08 21.38
C MET A 69 -2.98 3.47 22.47
N LYS A 70 -4.30 3.44 22.20
CA LYS A 70 -5.35 3.74 23.18
C LYS A 70 -5.26 2.79 24.39
N GLN A 71 -5.12 1.49 24.17
CA GLN A 71 -4.95 0.50 25.23
C GLN A 71 -3.71 0.77 26.09
N ARG A 72 -2.57 1.08 25.47
CA ARG A 72 -1.33 1.41 26.19
C ARG A 72 -1.46 2.68 27.02
N ILE A 73 -2.14 3.71 26.49
CA ILE A 73 -2.40 4.95 27.22
C ILE A 73 -3.34 4.68 28.40
N GLU A 74 -4.38 3.87 28.21
CA GLU A 74 -5.32 3.51 29.26
C GLU A 74 -4.63 2.80 30.45
N THR A 75 -3.64 1.96 30.16
CA THR A 75 -2.82 1.30 31.18
C THR A 75 -2.03 2.31 32.03
N ILE A 76 -1.66 3.46 31.43
CA ILE A 76 -0.82 4.48 32.09
C ILE A 76 -1.66 5.53 32.82
N VAL A 77 -2.68 6.08 32.17
CA VAL A 77 -3.48 7.22 32.70
C VAL A 77 -4.86 6.82 33.19
N GLY A 78 -5.25 5.54 33.00
CA GLY A 78 -6.54 4.99 33.43
C GLY A 78 -7.69 5.30 32.44
N PRO A 79 -8.96 5.08 32.87
CA PRO A 79 -10.14 5.12 31.98
C PRO A 79 -10.36 6.46 31.26
N GLN A 80 -9.80 7.56 31.73
CA GLN A 80 -9.93 8.86 31.04
C GLN A 80 -9.26 8.87 29.64
N ALA A 81 -8.40 7.90 29.32
CA ALA A 81 -7.84 7.72 27.97
C ALA A 81 -8.91 7.59 26.89
N ARG A 82 -10.11 7.10 27.23
CA ARG A 82 -11.22 6.96 26.28
C ARG A 82 -11.70 8.28 25.65
N TYR A 83 -11.48 9.41 26.33
CA TYR A 83 -11.91 10.72 25.86
C TYR A 83 -10.88 11.42 24.96
N ILE A 84 -9.74 10.81 24.70
CA ILE A 84 -8.74 11.33 23.74
C ILE A 84 -9.31 11.19 22.33
N ASN A 85 -9.21 12.26 21.53
CA ASN A 85 -9.56 12.18 20.11
C ASN A 85 -8.45 11.45 19.36
N MET A 86 -8.54 10.13 19.27
CA MET A 86 -7.53 9.26 18.69
C MET A 86 -8.13 8.37 17.60
N GLY A 87 -7.48 8.33 16.43
CA GLY A 87 -7.91 7.52 15.30
C GLY A 87 -7.10 7.77 14.05
N THR A 88 -7.53 7.19 12.93
CA THR A 88 -6.98 7.51 11.62
C THR A 88 -7.47 8.90 11.16
N PHE A 89 -6.73 9.55 10.24
CA PHE A 89 -7.18 10.81 9.64
C PHE A 89 -8.62 10.72 9.12
N HIS A 90 -8.94 9.67 8.37
CA HIS A 90 -10.27 9.49 7.80
C HIS A 90 -11.34 9.29 8.88
N SER A 91 -11.05 8.52 9.93
CA SER A 91 -11.98 8.29 11.03
C SER A 91 -12.33 9.60 11.76
N ILE A 92 -11.32 10.31 12.23
CA ILE A 92 -11.54 11.55 13.00
C ILE A 92 -12.23 12.60 12.12
N PHE A 93 -11.77 12.78 10.87
CA PHE A 93 -12.30 13.81 10.00
C PHE A 93 -13.68 13.48 9.44
N SER A 94 -14.04 12.21 9.29
CA SER A 94 -15.42 11.84 8.95
C SER A 94 -16.41 12.19 10.06
N HIS A 95 -16.02 12.06 11.34
CA HIS A 95 -16.84 12.51 12.45
C HIS A 95 -17.03 14.04 12.45
N ILE A 96 -15.95 14.79 12.21
CA ILE A 96 -16.04 16.26 12.09
C ILE A 96 -16.94 16.65 10.92
N LEU A 97 -16.78 16.02 9.75
CA LEU A 97 -17.62 16.29 8.57
C LEU A 97 -19.09 15.99 8.83
N ARG A 98 -19.43 14.93 9.58
CA ARG A 98 -20.81 14.64 9.94
C ARG A 98 -21.41 15.72 10.84
N ALA A 99 -20.63 16.21 11.81
CA ALA A 99 -21.07 17.26 12.71
C ALA A 99 -21.27 18.62 12.00
N GLU A 100 -20.46 18.89 10.97
CA GLU A 100 -20.44 20.18 10.24
C GLU A 100 -20.97 20.03 8.79
N ALA A 101 -21.71 18.96 8.47
CA ALA A 101 -22.10 18.59 7.11
C ALA A 101 -22.84 19.71 6.36
N SER A 102 -23.69 20.48 7.07
CA SER A 102 -24.45 21.61 6.51
C SER A 102 -23.55 22.70 5.92
N HIS A 103 -22.38 22.95 6.49
CA HIS A 103 -21.42 23.95 6.01
C HIS A 103 -20.80 23.59 4.66
N ILE A 104 -20.85 22.32 4.26
CA ILE A 104 -20.28 21.83 2.99
C ILE A 104 -21.36 21.33 2.02
N GLY A 105 -22.66 21.52 2.35
CA GLY A 105 -23.79 21.15 1.49
C GLY A 105 -24.06 19.66 1.40
N TYR A 106 -23.76 18.91 2.46
CA TYR A 106 -24.09 17.48 2.64
C TYR A 106 -25.04 17.28 3.82
N ASN A 107 -25.72 16.14 3.84
CA ASN A 107 -26.42 15.69 5.03
C ASN A 107 -25.46 14.89 5.93
N SER A 108 -25.72 14.84 7.22
CA SER A 108 -24.86 14.15 8.19
C SER A 108 -24.75 12.63 7.95
N ASN A 109 -25.73 12.02 7.30
CA ASN A 109 -25.80 10.60 6.97
C ASN A 109 -25.17 10.26 5.60
N PHE A 110 -24.25 11.06 5.11
CA PHE A 110 -23.56 10.76 3.84
C PHE A 110 -22.91 9.39 3.82
N THR A 111 -22.96 8.72 2.67
CA THR A 111 -22.30 7.43 2.45
C THR A 111 -20.81 7.64 2.12
N ILE A 112 -19.95 6.72 2.60
CA ILE A 112 -18.54 6.68 2.20
C ILE A 112 -18.39 5.60 1.11
N TYR A 113 -18.06 6.03 -0.12
CA TYR A 113 -17.82 5.13 -1.25
C TYR A 113 -16.45 4.48 -1.15
N ASP A 114 -16.42 3.17 -1.35
CA ASP A 114 -15.16 2.45 -1.51
C ASP A 114 -14.62 2.56 -2.95
N GLN A 115 -13.46 1.95 -3.18
CA GLN A 115 -12.82 1.96 -4.50
C GLN A 115 -13.68 1.29 -5.59
N THR A 116 -14.48 0.29 -5.23
CA THR A 116 -15.37 -0.41 -6.17
C THR A 116 -16.52 0.48 -6.58
N ASP A 117 -17.14 1.17 -5.61
CA ASP A 117 -18.23 2.11 -5.84
C ASP A 117 -17.75 3.29 -6.71
N SER A 118 -16.60 3.86 -6.37
CA SER A 118 -15.98 4.95 -7.14
C SER A 118 -15.69 4.55 -8.59
N ARG A 119 -15.12 3.37 -8.81
CA ARG A 119 -14.87 2.84 -10.16
C ARG A 119 -16.15 2.54 -10.94
N SER A 120 -17.18 2.05 -10.26
CA SER A 120 -18.50 1.79 -10.86
C SER A 120 -19.15 3.09 -11.33
N LEU A 121 -19.12 4.12 -10.50
CA LEU A 121 -19.64 5.44 -10.87
C LEU A 121 -18.85 6.05 -12.03
N VAL A 122 -17.53 6.02 -12.00
CA VAL A 122 -16.66 6.47 -13.11
C VAL A 122 -16.98 5.72 -14.40
N LYS A 123 -17.15 4.39 -14.34
CA LYS A 123 -17.53 3.56 -15.50
C LYS A 123 -18.88 4.00 -16.08
N THR A 124 -19.86 4.28 -15.23
CA THR A 124 -21.17 4.79 -15.64
C THR A 124 -21.05 6.13 -16.37
N ILE A 125 -20.27 7.06 -15.83
CA ILE A 125 -20.03 8.38 -16.44
C ILE A 125 -19.32 8.26 -17.80
N ILE A 126 -18.29 7.42 -17.91
CA ILE A 126 -17.59 7.16 -19.19
C ILE A 126 -18.57 6.69 -20.26
N LYS A 127 -19.49 5.77 -19.90
CA LYS A 127 -20.51 5.26 -20.80
C LYS A 127 -21.54 6.34 -21.20
N GLU A 128 -22.01 7.15 -20.24
CA GLU A 128 -22.94 8.26 -20.48
C GLU A 128 -22.34 9.36 -21.39
N MET A 129 -21.04 9.56 -21.30
CA MET A 129 -20.29 10.48 -22.16
C MET A 129 -19.91 9.88 -23.54
N ASN A 130 -20.32 8.65 -23.83
CA ASN A 130 -19.95 7.90 -25.04
C ASN A 130 -18.44 7.85 -25.30
N LEU A 131 -17.64 7.76 -24.23
CA LEU A 131 -16.19 7.66 -24.32
C LEU A 131 -15.76 6.18 -24.45
N GLU A 132 -14.66 5.95 -25.15
CA GLU A 132 -14.12 4.61 -25.36
C GLU A 132 -13.50 4.05 -24.08
N GLU A 133 -14.09 3.00 -23.49
CA GLU A 133 -13.63 2.37 -22.21
C GLU A 133 -12.20 1.80 -22.32
N LYS A 134 -11.72 1.45 -23.52
CA LYS A 134 -10.33 0.99 -23.74
C LYS A 134 -9.32 2.11 -23.53
N VAL A 135 -9.69 3.35 -23.84
CA VAL A 135 -8.86 4.56 -23.62
C VAL A 135 -9.05 5.05 -22.19
N TYR A 136 -10.31 5.27 -21.78
CA TYR A 136 -10.67 5.73 -20.44
C TYR A 136 -10.97 4.52 -19.54
N LYS A 137 -9.93 3.79 -19.11
CA LYS A 137 -10.11 2.66 -18.18
C LYS A 137 -10.60 3.18 -16.84
N PRO A 138 -11.75 2.70 -16.32
CA PRO A 138 -12.35 3.25 -15.09
C PRO A 138 -11.40 3.33 -13.89
N ALA A 139 -10.54 2.31 -13.72
CA ALA A 139 -9.53 2.32 -12.67
C ALA A 139 -8.51 3.47 -12.84
N ALA A 140 -7.95 3.64 -14.05
CA ALA A 140 -6.96 4.68 -14.31
C ALA A 140 -7.55 6.09 -14.18
N VAL A 141 -8.83 6.28 -14.58
CA VAL A 141 -9.54 7.55 -14.41
C VAL A 141 -9.81 7.82 -12.94
N ALA A 142 -10.27 6.82 -12.16
CA ALA A 142 -10.48 6.96 -10.73
C ALA A 142 -9.17 7.29 -9.99
N ASP A 143 -8.06 6.60 -10.31
CA ASP A 143 -6.75 6.87 -9.73
C ASP A 143 -6.28 8.31 -10.05
N ARG A 144 -6.61 8.83 -11.26
CA ARG A 144 -6.27 10.20 -11.64
C ARG A 144 -7.07 11.24 -10.84
N ILE A 145 -8.36 11.01 -10.62
CA ILE A 145 -9.23 11.83 -9.77
C ILE A 145 -8.73 11.79 -8.32
N SER A 146 -8.41 10.63 -7.80
CA SER A 146 -7.85 10.44 -6.45
C SER A 146 -6.57 11.26 -6.26
N MET A 147 -5.62 11.16 -7.19
CA MET A 147 -4.39 11.97 -7.14
C MET A 147 -4.67 13.47 -7.15
N ALA A 148 -5.64 13.93 -7.94
CA ALA A 148 -6.03 15.34 -7.95
C ALA A 148 -6.59 15.79 -6.59
N LYS A 149 -7.46 14.99 -5.97
CA LYS A 149 -8.02 15.25 -4.63
C LYS A 149 -6.95 15.29 -3.56
N ASN A 150 -6.00 14.34 -3.58
CA ASN A 150 -4.86 14.30 -2.66
C ASN A 150 -3.95 15.54 -2.77
N HIS A 151 -3.94 16.21 -3.94
CA HIS A 151 -3.27 17.49 -4.15
C HIS A 151 -4.20 18.70 -3.94
N LEU A 152 -5.38 18.52 -3.37
CA LEU A 152 -6.38 19.55 -3.10
C LEU A 152 -6.86 20.31 -4.36
N LEU A 153 -6.81 19.65 -5.51
CA LEU A 153 -7.35 20.15 -6.77
C LEU A 153 -8.82 19.73 -6.88
N THR A 154 -9.74 20.64 -6.57
CA THR A 154 -11.18 20.45 -6.85
C THR A 154 -11.42 20.31 -8.35
N ALA A 155 -12.55 19.74 -8.77
CA ALA A 155 -12.89 19.59 -10.19
C ALA A 155 -12.75 20.92 -10.97
N ALA A 156 -13.21 22.04 -10.38
CA ALA A 156 -13.07 23.38 -10.96
C ALA A 156 -11.60 23.83 -11.08
N LYS A 157 -10.78 23.62 -10.04
CA LYS A 157 -9.34 23.92 -10.10
C LYS A 157 -8.62 23.03 -11.09
N TYR A 158 -8.98 21.75 -11.16
CA TYR A 158 -8.40 20.79 -12.10
C TYR A 158 -8.67 21.20 -13.56
N ALA A 159 -9.91 21.56 -13.88
CA ALA A 159 -10.31 22.03 -15.22
C ALA A 159 -9.56 23.29 -15.69
N ASN A 160 -9.03 24.10 -14.75
CA ASN A 160 -8.26 25.30 -15.02
C ASN A 160 -6.73 25.09 -14.85
N SER A 161 -6.28 23.88 -14.55
CA SER A 161 -4.86 23.56 -14.36
C SER A 161 -4.19 23.18 -15.68
N ASN A 162 -3.39 24.08 -16.24
CA ASN A 162 -2.63 23.79 -17.47
C ASN A 162 -1.75 22.54 -17.36
N SER A 163 -1.15 22.31 -16.20
CA SER A 163 -0.32 21.12 -15.95
C SER A 163 -1.15 19.83 -16.00
N ALA A 164 -2.32 19.79 -15.35
CA ALA A 164 -3.20 18.63 -15.37
C ALA A 164 -3.70 18.35 -16.79
N ILE A 165 -4.19 19.39 -17.49
CA ILE A 165 -4.69 19.27 -18.87
C ILE A 165 -3.58 18.76 -19.81
N THR A 166 -2.36 19.30 -19.72
CA THR A 166 -1.23 18.86 -20.56
C THR A 166 -0.91 17.39 -20.29
N THR A 167 -0.89 16.98 -19.05
CA THR A 167 -0.65 15.59 -18.68
C THR A 167 -1.75 14.67 -19.21
N ASP A 168 -3.01 15.06 -19.13
CA ASP A 168 -4.14 14.29 -19.65
C ASP A 168 -4.08 14.15 -21.19
N MET A 169 -3.66 15.21 -21.88
CA MET A 169 -3.44 15.17 -23.34
C MET A 169 -2.30 14.19 -23.70
N GLN A 170 -1.20 14.21 -22.95
CA GLN A 170 -0.07 13.27 -23.16
C GLN A 170 -0.51 11.81 -22.98
N HIS A 171 -1.43 11.54 -22.02
CA HIS A 171 -2.01 10.21 -21.81
C HIS A 171 -3.19 9.90 -22.74
N ARG A 172 -3.52 10.79 -23.69
CA ARG A 172 -4.66 10.67 -24.63
C ARG A 172 -6.02 10.59 -23.93
N MET A 173 -6.16 11.24 -22.77
CA MET A 173 -7.39 11.27 -21.98
C MET A 173 -7.85 12.71 -21.67
N PRO A 174 -8.09 13.58 -22.66
CA PRO A 174 -8.42 14.99 -22.45
C PRO A 174 -9.75 15.23 -21.72
N ALA A 175 -10.66 14.24 -21.68
CA ALA A 175 -11.98 14.37 -21.05
C ALA A 175 -11.95 14.10 -19.52
N ILE A 176 -10.81 13.86 -18.91
CA ILE A 176 -10.72 13.62 -17.44
C ILE A 176 -11.34 14.77 -16.63
N LYS A 177 -11.09 16.02 -17.01
CA LYS A 177 -11.67 17.20 -16.35
C LYS A 177 -13.20 17.15 -16.32
N ASP A 178 -13.83 16.72 -17.41
CA ASP A 178 -15.28 16.65 -17.55
C ASP A 178 -15.84 15.44 -16.78
N ILE A 179 -15.13 14.31 -16.81
CA ILE A 179 -15.45 13.13 -15.99
C ILE A 179 -15.35 13.49 -14.50
N TYR A 180 -14.30 14.19 -14.06
CA TYR A 180 -14.12 14.59 -12.67
C TYR A 180 -15.23 15.54 -12.20
N SER A 181 -15.64 16.50 -13.03
CA SER A 181 -16.76 17.39 -12.70
C SER A 181 -18.05 16.60 -12.49
N ARG A 182 -18.42 15.73 -13.44
CA ARG A 182 -19.62 14.88 -13.33
C ARG A 182 -19.55 13.91 -12.16
N TYR A 183 -18.37 13.35 -11.89
CA TYR A 183 -18.15 12.48 -10.73
C TYR A 183 -18.45 13.21 -9.42
N SER A 184 -17.90 14.42 -9.25
CA SER A 184 -18.12 15.23 -8.05
C SER A 184 -19.60 15.62 -7.88
N ASP A 185 -20.28 15.99 -8.99
CA ASP A 185 -21.71 16.34 -8.98
C ASP A 185 -22.58 15.14 -8.61
N ARG A 186 -22.27 13.94 -9.15
CA ARG A 186 -23.00 12.71 -8.85
C ARG A 186 -22.78 12.25 -7.40
N CYS A 187 -21.56 12.34 -6.88
CA CYS A 187 -21.29 12.08 -5.46
C CYS A 187 -22.12 13.02 -4.57
N ARG A 188 -22.19 14.29 -4.90
CA ARG A 188 -23.00 15.28 -4.15
C ARG A 188 -24.49 14.98 -4.22
N GLN A 189 -25.01 14.61 -5.39
CA GLN A 189 -26.42 14.23 -5.58
C GLN A 189 -26.79 12.98 -4.80
N ALA A 190 -25.87 12.01 -4.74
CA ALA A 190 -26.02 10.75 -3.99
C ALA A 190 -25.77 10.93 -2.48
N ASN A 191 -25.51 12.14 -2.01
CA ASN A 191 -25.04 12.37 -0.64
C ASN A 191 -23.92 11.40 -0.24
N ALA A 192 -22.91 11.28 -1.10
CA ALA A 192 -21.80 10.34 -0.94
C ALA A 192 -20.45 11.06 -1.08
N MET A 193 -19.45 10.56 -0.38
CA MET A 193 -18.04 10.98 -0.46
C MET A 193 -17.18 9.76 -0.64
N ASP A 194 -16.15 9.80 -1.48
CA ASP A 194 -15.08 8.81 -1.42
C ASP A 194 -14.05 9.13 -0.31
N PHE A 195 -13.06 8.26 -0.12
CA PHE A 195 -12.05 8.47 0.93
C PHE A 195 -11.27 9.77 0.76
N ASP A 196 -10.95 10.14 -0.48
CA ASP A 196 -10.19 11.37 -0.77
C ASP A 196 -11.05 12.61 -0.56
N ASP A 197 -12.38 12.51 -0.79
CA ASP A 197 -13.34 13.58 -0.49
C ASP A 197 -13.40 13.91 0.99
N LEU A 198 -13.23 12.93 1.88
CA LEU A 198 -13.21 13.18 3.32
C LEU A 198 -12.10 14.17 3.69
N LEU A 199 -10.90 13.98 3.14
CA LEU A 199 -9.76 14.85 3.39
C LEU A 199 -9.93 16.21 2.67
N MET A 200 -10.33 16.18 1.40
CA MET A 200 -10.52 17.41 0.63
C MET A 200 -11.61 18.30 1.23
N ASN A 201 -12.75 17.73 1.64
CA ASN A 201 -13.85 18.48 2.22
C ASN A 201 -13.54 19.05 3.60
N ILE A 202 -12.75 18.37 4.45
CA ILE A 202 -12.23 18.95 5.70
C ILE A 202 -11.34 20.16 5.41
N HIS A 203 -10.42 20.02 4.45
CA HIS A 203 -9.58 21.15 4.06
C HIS A 203 -10.41 22.35 3.58
N LEU A 204 -11.43 22.10 2.72
CA LEU A 204 -12.32 23.14 2.21
C LEU A 204 -13.21 23.73 3.31
N LEU A 205 -13.72 22.91 4.23
CA LEU A 205 -14.49 23.35 5.40
C LEU A 205 -13.69 24.36 6.22
N PHE A 206 -12.45 24.03 6.56
CA PHE A 206 -11.58 24.91 7.36
C PHE A 206 -11.07 26.12 6.58
N ALA A 207 -10.90 26.01 5.26
CA ALA A 207 -10.49 27.13 4.43
C ALA A 207 -11.60 28.17 4.22
N ASN A 208 -12.87 27.71 4.14
CA ASN A 208 -14.01 28.56 3.82
C ASN A 208 -14.81 29.01 5.04
N ASN A 209 -14.64 28.38 6.20
CA ASN A 209 -15.37 28.66 7.44
C ASN A 209 -14.38 28.85 8.60
N GLU A 210 -13.91 30.07 8.77
CA GLU A 210 -12.89 30.41 9.75
C GLU A 210 -13.34 30.17 11.21
N ASP A 211 -14.62 30.40 11.53
CA ASP A 211 -15.24 30.12 12.82
C ASP A 211 -15.24 28.61 13.14
N VAL A 212 -15.56 27.76 12.16
CA VAL A 212 -15.46 26.29 12.32
C VAL A 212 -14.00 25.89 12.50
N ARG A 213 -13.08 26.40 11.67
CA ARG A 213 -11.64 26.10 11.83
C ARG A 213 -11.17 26.47 13.24
N ARG A 214 -11.49 27.69 13.71
CA ARG A 214 -11.11 28.17 15.03
C ARG A 214 -11.69 27.33 16.16
N LYS A 215 -12.95 26.91 16.05
CA LYS A 215 -13.60 25.98 17.00
C LYS A 215 -12.77 24.73 17.22
N TYR A 216 -12.27 24.10 16.15
CA TYR A 216 -11.47 22.88 16.26
C TYR A 216 -10.01 23.15 16.62
N ALA A 217 -9.41 24.25 16.20
CA ALA A 217 -8.09 24.71 16.62
C ALA A 217 -8.03 25.04 18.12
N GLU A 218 -9.12 25.59 18.68
CA GLU A 218 -9.22 25.84 20.13
C GLU A 218 -9.46 24.56 20.91
N ARG A 219 -10.29 23.64 20.37
CA ARG A 219 -10.57 22.34 21.00
C ARG A 219 -9.33 21.47 21.09
N PHE A 220 -8.54 21.39 20.02
CA PHE A 220 -7.34 20.55 19.95
C PHE A 220 -6.10 21.36 20.36
N GLU A 221 -5.87 21.41 21.66
CA GLU A 221 -4.75 22.18 22.23
C GLU A 221 -3.38 21.58 21.87
N TYR A 222 -3.33 20.25 21.67
CA TYR A 222 -2.11 19.55 21.27
C TYR A 222 -2.42 18.49 20.21
N VAL A 223 -1.68 18.50 19.10
CA VAL A 223 -1.82 17.57 17.99
C VAL A 223 -0.62 16.64 17.93
N LEU A 224 -0.88 15.33 17.85
CA LEU A 224 0.16 14.31 17.65
C LEU A 224 -0.13 13.56 16.35
N VAL A 225 0.92 13.30 15.58
CA VAL A 225 0.80 12.54 14.32
C VAL A 225 1.86 11.46 14.28
N ASP A 226 1.40 10.19 14.19
CA ASP A 226 2.28 9.04 13.99
C ASP A 226 2.51 8.79 12.50
N GLU A 227 3.60 8.11 12.16
CA GLU A 227 4.00 7.75 10.79
C GLU A 227 3.91 8.93 9.79
N TYR A 228 4.38 10.11 10.23
CA TYR A 228 4.21 11.36 9.49
C TYR A 228 4.80 11.35 8.07
N GLN A 229 5.80 10.51 7.79
CA GLN A 229 6.38 10.31 6.46
C GLN A 229 5.41 9.71 5.44
N ASP A 230 4.29 9.13 5.89
CA ASP A 230 3.26 8.54 5.02
C ASP A 230 2.09 9.48 4.75
N THR A 231 2.12 10.69 5.31
CA THR A 231 1.06 11.67 5.08
C THR A 231 1.10 12.19 3.64
N ASN A 232 -0.09 12.40 3.07
CA ASN A 232 -0.25 13.08 1.79
C ASN A 232 -0.35 14.61 1.98
N PHE A 233 -0.38 15.34 0.87
CA PHE A 233 -0.44 16.79 0.89
C PHE A 233 -1.72 17.32 1.58
N ALA A 234 -2.88 16.67 1.38
CA ALA A 234 -4.13 17.06 2.01
C ALA A 234 -4.08 16.90 3.54
N GLN A 235 -3.54 15.78 4.03
CA GLN A 235 -3.38 15.53 5.47
C GLN A 235 -2.45 16.55 6.12
N GLN A 236 -1.32 16.86 5.50
CA GLN A 236 -0.42 17.91 5.97
C GLN A 236 -1.14 19.29 6.03
N ALA A 237 -1.85 19.65 4.96
CA ALA A 237 -2.57 20.93 4.91
C ALA A 237 -3.62 21.06 6.03
N ILE A 238 -4.33 19.97 6.36
CA ILE A 238 -5.32 19.97 7.45
C ILE A 238 -4.63 20.13 8.80
N VAL A 239 -3.55 19.39 9.05
CA VAL A 239 -2.77 19.53 10.29
C VAL A 239 -2.29 20.98 10.45
N ASN A 240 -1.73 21.57 9.39
CA ASN A 240 -1.28 22.96 9.40
C ASN A 240 -2.43 23.95 9.68
N GLN A 241 -3.64 23.72 9.13
CA GLN A 241 -4.81 24.59 9.38
C GLN A 241 -5.26 24.55 10.85
N ILE A 242 -5.19 23.37 11.52
CA ILE A 242 -5.56 23.20 12.92
C ILE A 242 -4.48 23.82 13.85
N THR A 243 -3.20 23.64 13.51
CA THR A 243 -2.09 24.02 14.39
C THR A 243 -1.51 25.39 14.11
N LYS A 244 -2.03 26.12 13.11
CA LYS A 244 -1.50 27.40 12.60
C LYS A 244 -1.19 28.44 13.67
N GLU A 245 -2.03 28.56 14.69
CA GLU A 245 -1.94 29.65 15.68
C GLU A 245 -1.09 29.21 16.87
N ARG A 246 -1.31 28.01 17.39
CA ARG A 246 -0.63 27.54 18.61
C ARG A 246 0.68 26.85 18.36
N GLN A 247 0.88 26.29 17.17
CA GLN A 247 2.04 25.49 16.77
C GLN A 247 2.36 24.32 17.74
N MET A 248 1.37 23.87 18.53
CA MET A 248 1.50 22.76 19.47
C MET A 248 1.28 21.44 18.76
N VAL A 249 2.32 20.97 18.09
CA VAL A 249 2.28 19.75 17.26
C VAL A 249 3.53 18.90 17.47
N CYS A 250 3.31 17.60 17.66
CA CYS A 250 4.36 16.60 17.70
C CYS A 250 4.16 15.61 16.57
N VAL A 251 5.07 15.57 15.60
CA VAL A 251 5.05 14.56 14.56
C VAL A 251 6.17 13.55 14.76
N VAL A 252 5.85 12.28 14.62
CA VAL A 252 6.80 11.17 14.75
C VAL A 252 6.83 10.40 13.45
N GLY A 253 8.03 10.06 12.99
CA GLY A 253 8.16 9.30 11.74
C GLY A 253 9.58 8.82 11.47
N ASP A 254 9.69 8.07 10.38
CA ASP A 254 10.97 7.60 9.82
C ASP A 254 10.96 7.78 8.30
N ASP A 255 11.69 8.75 7.81
CA ASP A 255 11.81 9.02 6.38
C ASP A 255 12.31 7.79 5.59
N ALA A 256 13.12 6.93 6.23
CA ALA A 256 13.56 5.67 5.66
C ALA A 256 12.43 4.61 5.53
N GLN A 257 11.26 4.84 6.10
CA GLN A 257 10.08 3.99 5.99
C GLN A 257 8.94 4.62 5.16
N SER A 258 9.20 5.68 4.39
CA SER A 258 8.22 6.27 3.46
C SER A 258 8.10 5.39 2.21
N ILE A 259 7.03 4.59 2.13
CA ILE A 259 6.80 3.56 1.10
C ILE A 259 5.39 3.58 0.49
N TYR A 260 4.62 4.64 0.69
CA TYR A 260 3.24 4.76 0.23
C TYR A 260 3.01 5.89 -0.79
N SER A 261 4.05 6.26 -1.60
CA SER A 261 3.88 7.33 -2.60
C SER A 261 2.82 6.97 -3.65
N PHE A 262 2.65 5.69 -3.97
CA PHE A 262 1.58 5.20 -4.85
C PHE A 262 0.16 5.43 -4.30
N ARG A 263 0.02 5.71 -2.99
CA ARG A 263 -1.21 6.15 -2.32
C ARG A 263 -1.24 7.65 -2.05
N GLY A 264 -0.35 8.42 -2.67
CA GLY A 264 -0.27 9.87 -2.51
C GLY A 264 0.58 10.36 -1.33
N ALA A 265 1.24 9.47 -0.57
CA ALA A 265 2.16 9.89 0.48
C ALA A 265 3.29 10.76 -0.09
N ASN A 266 3.66 11.78 0.64
CA ASN A 266 4.70 12.71 0.24
C ASN A 266 5.78 12.85 1.30
N ILE A 267 6.94 12.26 1.03
CA ILE A 267 8.10 12.33 1.92
C ILE A 267 8.55 13.79 2.20
N ASP A 268 8.24 14.72 1.30
CA ASP A 268 8.59 16.13 1.49
C ASP A 268 7.91 16.75 2.71
N ASN A 269 6.79 16.17 3.17
CA ASN A 269 6.11 16.61 4.38
C ASN A 269 7.00 16.49 5.61
N ILE A 270 7.69 15.35 5.77
CA ILE A 270 8.59 15.13 6.92
C ILE A 270 9.93 15.83 6.72
N LEU A 271 10.47 15.83 5.50
CA LEU A 271 11.74 16.51 5.19
C LEU A 271 11.65 18.02 5.32
N GLY A 272 10.48 18.62 5.00
CA GLY A 272 10.20 20.06 5.05
C GLY A 272 9.56 20.55 6.37
N PHE A 273 9.37 19.68 7.36
CA PHE A 273 8.64 20.04 8.58
C PHE A 273 9.23 21.25 9.32
N GLN A 274 10.55 21.33 9.47
CA GLN A 274 11.24 22.44 10.12
C GLN A 274 11.13 23.75 9.34
N GLN A 275 10.75 23.72 8.08
CA GLN A 275 10.49 24.92 7.25
C GLN A 275 9.02 25.36 7.34
N THR A 276 8.14 24.47 7.77
CA THR A 276 6.69 24.71 7.90
C THR A 276 6.34 25.39 9.22
N TYR A 277 7.07 25.07 10.29
CA TYR A 277 6.83 25.58 11.65
C TYR A 277 8.04 26.36 12.15
N ASP A 278 7.79 27.58 12.61
CA ASP A 278 8.83 28.42 13.20
C ASP A 278 9.40 27.76 14.47
N ASN A 279 10.73 27.70 14.57
CA ASN A 279 11.42 27.12 15.71
C ASN A 279 11.11 25.65 16.02
N ALA A 280 10.70 24.87 15.02
CA ALA A 280 10.44 23.44 15.18
C ALA A 280 11.68 22.70 15.67
N ARG A 281 11.56 21.97 16.78
CA ARG A 281 12.66 21.23 17.38
C ARG A 281 12.74 19.81 16.83
N LEU A 282 13.97 19.39 16.49
CA LEU A 282 14.26 18.05 16.00
C LEU A 282 14.80 17.16 17.14
N PHE A 283 14.18 15.98 17.30
CA PHE A 283 14.66 14.92 18.19
C PHE A 283 14.96 13.67 17.36
N LYS A 284 16.02 12.95 17.71
CA LYS A 284 16.41 11.71 17.02
C LYS A 284 16.39 10.53 17.98
N LEU A 285 15.66 9.48 17.64
CA LEU A 285 15.62 8.21 18.35
C LEU A 285 16.44 7.19 17.56
N GLU A 286 17.71 7.01 17.92
CA GLU A 286 18.67 6.23 17.13
C GLU A 286 18.90 4.82 17.70
N ARG A 287 18.51 4.55 18.95
CA ARG A 287 18.66 3.20 19.54
C ARG A 287 17.53 2.27 19.10
N ASN A 288 17.91 1.18 18.43
CA ASN A 288 17.00 0.09 18.05
C ASN A 288 16.94 -0.95 19.18
N TYR A 289 15.70 -1.33 19.55
CA TYR A 289 15.42 -2.31 20.61
C TYR A 289 14.91 -3.67 20.04
N ARG A 290 14.67 -3.74 18.72
CA ARG A 290 14.06 -4.88 18.05
C ARG A 290 15.09 -5.88 17.57
N SER A 291 16.00 -5.44 16.73
CA SER A 291 16.83 -6.29 15.89
C SER A 291 18.24 -6.48 16.45
N THR A 292 18.90 -7.54 16.04
CA THR A 292 20.33 -7.76 16.27
C THR A 292 21.18 -6.70 15.57
N GLN A 293 22.43 -6.49 16.05
CA GLN A 293 23.35 -5.50 15.48
C GLN A 293 23.65 -5.76 13.99
N ALA A 294 23.78 -7.02 13.58
CA ALA A 294 24.06 -7.38 12.18
C ALA A 294 22.93 -6.91 11.24
N ILE A 295 21.66 -7.11 11.63
CA ILE A 295 20.49 -6.68 10.85
C ILE A 295 20.45 -5.16 10.75
N VAL A 296 20.64 -4.45 11.88
CA VAL A 296 20.61 -2.98 11.89
C VAL A 296 21.72 -2.37 11.03
N ASN A 297 22.93 -2.91 11.14
CA ASN A 297 24.06 -2.44 10.35
C ASN A 297 23.90 -2.71 8.85
N ALA A 298 23.33 -3.87 8.48
CA ALA A 298 23.00 -4.17 7.08
C ALA A 298 21.95 -3.20 6.52
N ALA A 299 20.87 -2.95 7.28
CA ALA A 299 19.81 -2.01 6.89
C ALA A 299 20.36 -0.59 6.76
N ASN A 300 21.23 -0.13 7.68
CA ASN A 300 21.89 1.16 7.58
C ASN A 300 22.77 1.27 6.33
N SER A 301 23.51 0.21 5.99
CA SER A 301 24.38 0.22 4.80
C SER A 301 23.55 0.39 3.52
N LEU A 302 22.41 -0.30 3.43
CA LEU A 302 21.46 -0.19 2.33
C LEU A 302 20.89 1.22 2.17
N ILE A 303 20.33 1.78 3.26
CA ILE A 303 19.59 3.05 3.17
C ILE A 303 20.49 4.27 2.96
N ARG A 304 21.78 4.20 3.28
CA ARG A 304 22.75 5.27 3.02
C ARG A 304 22.87 5.67 1.55
N HIS A 305 22.50 4.81 0.64
CA HIS A 305 22.49 5.10 -0.81
C HIS A 305 21.37 6.05 -1.24
N ASN A 306 20.37 6.32 -0.38
CA ASN A 306 19.35 7.33 -0.65
C ASN A 306 19.90 8.73 -0.36
N GLN A 307 19.62 9.67 -1.26
CA GLN A 307 20.05 11.06 -1.10
C GLN A 307 19.07 11.88 -0.28
N ARG A 308 17.76 11.60 -0.44
CA ARG A 308 16.67 12.33 0.20
C ARG A 308 16.32 11.68 1.54
N GLN A 309 17.02 12.09 2.59
CA GLN A 309 16.83 11.56 3.95
C GLN A 309 17.32 12.52 5.02
N ILE A 310 16.81 12.38 6.25
CA ILE A 310 17.29 13.08 7.43
C ILE A 310 18.45 12.26 8.03
N PRO A 311 19.66 12.81 8.12
CA PRO A 311 20.80 12.06 8.64
C PRO A 311 20.56 11.54 10.08
N LYS A 312 20.68 10.22 10.24
CA LYS A 312 20.58 9.52 11.52
C LYS A 312 21.49 8.29 11.52
N ASN A 313 21.93 7.87 12.71
CA ASN A 313 22.77 6.69 12.89
C ASN A 313 22.08 5.70 13.82
N VAL A 314 21.24 4.82 13.26
CA VAL A 314 20.53 3.81 14.05
C VAL A 314 21.51 2.74 14.52
N PHE A 315 21.49 2.41 15.81
CA PHE A 315 22.37 1.40 16.41
C PHE A 315 21.56 0.49 17.33
N SER A 316 22.06 -0.73 17.55
CA SER A 316 21.48 -1.70 18.47
C SER A 316 22.51 -2.09 19.52
N GLU A 317 22.05 -2.23 20.76
CA GLU A 317 22.83 -2.80 21.88
C GLU A 317 22.45 -4.26 22.16
N ASN A 318 21.54 -4.83 21.33
CA ASN A 318 21.22 -6.25 21.39
C ASN A 318 22.44 -7.09 20.97
N GLU A 319 22.31 -8.41 21.00
CA GLU A 319 23.37 -9.34 20.54
C GLU A 319 23.85 -9.01 19.11
N GLN A 320 25.08 -9.42 18.79
CA GLN A 320 25.66 -9.25 17.45
C GLN A 320 24.78 -9.90 16.38
N GLY A 321 24.23 -11.08 16.66
CA GLY A 321 23.40 -11.84 15.75
C GLY A 321 24.15 -12.43 14.55
N GLU A 322 23.43 -13.20 13.75
CA GLU A 322 23.93 -13.76 12.49
C GLU A 322 23.89 -12.72 11.37
N LYS A 323 24.79 -12.85 10.40
CA LYS A 323 24.72 -12.05 9.16
C LYS A 323 23.47 -12.40 8.39
N ILE A 324 22.96 -11.46 7.59
CA ILE A 324 21.87 -11.71 6.65
C ILE A 324 22.32 -12.78 5.66
N LYS A 325 21.51 -13.84 5.48
CA LYS A 325 21.82 -14.95 4.58
C LYS A 325 21.20 -14.72 3.22
N LEU A 326 22.05 -14.68 2.18
CA LEU A 326 21.62 -14.61 0.79
C LEU A 326 21.62 -16.02 0.18
N LYS A 327 20.44 -16.47 -0.27
CA LYS A 327 20.23 -17.78 -0.90
C LYS A 327 19.86 -17.58 -2.38
N MET A 328 20.67 -18.18 -3.25
CA MET A 328 20.41 -18.18 -4.69
C MET A 328 19.67 -19.45 -5.07
N ALA A 329 18.56 -19.32 -5.81
CA ALA A 329 17.79 -20.43 -6.35
C ALA A 329 17.86 -20.42 -7.88
N TYR A 330 17.74 -21.59 -8.49
CA TYR A 330 17.63 -21.69 -9.95
C TYR A 330 16.22 -21.29 -10.44
N SER A 331 15.17 -21.63 -9.68
CA SER A 331 13.77 -21.30 -10.05
C SER A 331 12.96 -20.86 -8.82
N ASP A 332 11.78 -20.30 -9.08
CA ASP A 332 10.80 -19.91 -8.05
C ASP A 332 10.34 -21.12 -7.20
N LYS A 333 10.27 -22.32 -7.78
CA LYS A 333 9.95 -23.56 -7.05
C LYS A 333 11.09 -23.98 -6.12
N GLU A 334 12.33 -23.85 -6.57
CA GLU A 334 13.51 -24.13 -5.73
C GLU A 334 13.63 -23.08 -4.62
N GLU A 335 13.32 -21.81 -4.91
CA GLU A 335 13.27 -20.76 -3.90
C GLU A 335 12.27 -21.10 -2.78
N ALA A 336 11.06 -21.53 -3.14
CA ALA A 336 10.06 -21.97 -2.19
C ALA A 336 10.54 -23.19 -1.36
N MET A 337 11.20 -24.16 -2.00
CA MET A 337 11.78 -25.31 -1.34
C MET A 337 12.85 -24.89 -0.31
N ILE A 338 13.77 -24.03 -0.69
CA ILE A 338 14.85 -23.54 0.18
C ILE A 338 14.25 -22.86 1.42
N VAL A 339 13.28 -21.94 1.23
CA VAL A 339 12.63 -21.20 2.31
C VAL A 339 11.89 -22.16 3.27
N CYS A 340 11.07 -23.07 2.77
CA CYS A 340 10.31 -24.00 3.60
C CYS A 340 11.22 -24.99 4.37
N ASN A 341 12.31 -25.44 3.73
CA ASN A 341 13.31 -26.27 4.40
C ASN A 341 14.02 -25.52 5.52
N GLU A 342 14.32 -24.23 5.31
CA GLU A 342 14.96 -23.38 6.31
C GLU A 342 14.02 -23.09 7.49
N ILE A 343 12.73 -22.85 7.25
CA ILE A 343 11.70 -22.75 8.30
C ILE A 343 11.67 -24.05 9.12
N SER A 344 11.62 -25.20 8.47
CA SER A 344 11.59 -26.50 9.12
C SER A 344 12.87 -26.78 9.92
N ARG A 345 14.04 -26.31 9.43
CA ARG A 345 15.33 -26.42 10.11
C ARG A 345 15.34 -25.56 11.38
N LEU A 346 15.02 -24.28 11.25
CA LEU A 346 15.02 -23.33 12.38
C LEU A 346 14.02 -23.75 13.45
N ARG A 347 12.83 -24.16 13.05
CA ARG A 347 11.81 -24.63 13.99
C ARG A 347 12.30 -25.79 14.85
N ARG A 348 13.04 -26.72 14.25
CA ARG A 348 13.62 -27.87 14.99
C ARG A 348 14.79 -27.47 15.88
N SER A 349 15.65 -26.55 15.41
CA SER A 349 16.84 -26.15 16.15
C SER A 349 16.54 -25.16 17.29
N GLU A 350 15.53 -24.31 17.16
CA GLU A 350 15.21 -23.24 18.12
C GLU A 350 13.89 -23.48 18.87
N THR A 351 13.15 -24.56 18.55
CA THR A 351 11.87 -24.92 19.19
C THR A 351 10.87 -23.74 19.17
N CYS A 352 10.78 -23.03 18.04
CA CYS A 352 9.94 -21.85 17.89
C CYS A 352 8.62 -22.15 17.15
N PRO A 353 7.51 -21.42 17.42
CA PRO A 353 6.24 -21.60 16.73
C PRO A 353 6.31 -21.10 15.29
N TYR A 354 5.37 -21.54 14.43
CA TYR A 354 5.26 -21.07 13.05
C TYR A 354 4.93 -19.57 12.92
N SER A 355 4.31 -18.98 13.93
CA SER A 355 4.02 -17.53 13.97
C SER A 355 5.27 -16.64 14.03
N ASP A 356 6.43 -17.19 14.39
CA ASP A 356 7.70 -16.46 14.41
C ASP A 356 8.28 -16.21 13.01
N PHE A 357 7.69 -16.81 11.95
CA PHE A 357 8.18 -16.75 10.58
C PHE A 357 7.29 -15.92 9.67
N ALA A 358 7.91 -15.03 8.90
CA ALA A 358 7.22 -14.30 7.83
C ALA A 358 7.96 -14.46 6.49
N ILE A 359 7.18 -14.62 5.41
CA ILE A 359 7.64 -14.58 4.03
C ILE A 359 7.11 -13.28 3.41
N LEU A 360 8.02 -12.39 3.07
CA LEU A 360 7.72 -11.07 2.55
C LEU A 360 8.07 -10.99 1.06
N TYR A 361 7.09 -10.63 0.24
CA TYR A 361 7.24 -10.50 -1.20
C TYR A 361 6.81 -9.12 -1.71
N ARG A 362 7.26 -8.76 -2.92
CA ARG A 362 6.92 -7.48 -3.55
C ARG A 362 5.49 -7.46 -4.10
N THR A 363 5.00 -8.57 -4.63
CA THR A 363 3.66 -8.69 -5.22
C THR A 363 3.00 -10.01 -4.80
N ASN A 364 1.67 -9.99 -4.66
CA ASN A 364 0.88 -11.16 -4.23
C ASN A 364 1.02 -12.37 -5.16
N SER A 365 1.32 -12.16 -6.45
CA SER A 365 1.53 -13.28 -7.39
C SER A 365 2.70 -14.19 -7.04
N GLN A 366 3.62 -13.74 -6.20
CA GLN A 366 4.78 -14.53 -5.77
C GLN A 366 4.41 -15.57 -4.70
N SER A 367 3.26 -15.44 -4.02
CA SER A 367 2.86 -16.38 -2.94
C SER A 367 2.65 -17.80 -3.43
N ARG A 368 2.20 -17.98 -4.68
CA ARG A 368 1.73 -19.26 -5.21
C ARG A 368 2.72 -20.42 -5.06
N SER A 369 3.98 -20.22 -5.41
CA SER A 369 5.02 -21.27 -5.32
C SER A 369 5.25 -21.68 -3.86
N PHE A 370 5.20 -20.73 -2.92
CA PHE A 370 5.31 -20.98 -1.47
C PHE A 370 4.11 -21.74 -0.95
N GLU A 371 2.89 -21.35 -1.32
CA GLU A 371 1.66 -22.03 -0.93
C GLU A 371 1.64 -23.49 -1.39
N GLU A 372 2.02 -23.73 -2.66
CA GLU A 372 2.09 -25.08 -3.22
C GLU A 372 3.09 -25.97 -2.45
N TYR A 373 4.26 -25.42 -2.09
CA TYR A 373 5.28 -26.17 -1.38
C TYR A 373 4.92 -26.37 0.10
N MET A 374 4.38 -25.37 0.78
CA MET A 374 3.92 -25.46 2.18
C MET A 374 2.82 -26.51 2.34
N ARG A 375 1.86 -26.57 1.43
CA ARG A 375 0.83 -27.63 1.41
C ARG A 375 1.43 -29.02 1.29
N LYS A 376 2.44 -29.20 0.43
CA LYS A 376 3.14 -30.47 0.28
C LYS A 376 3.89 -30.89 1.55
N GLN A 377 4.38 -29.94 2.32
CA GLN A 377 5.15 -30.17 3.55
C GLN A 377 4.28 -30.12 4.83
N ASN A 378 2.97 -29.95 4.70
CA ASN A 378 2.03 -29.74 5.83
C ASN A 378 2.48 -28.62 6.78
N ILE A 379 3.04 -27.53 6.22
CA ILE A 379 3.38 -26.33 6.99
C ILE A 379 2.13 -25.43 7.01
N PRO A 380 1.58 -25.12 8.19
CA PRO A 380 0.44 -24.24 8.30
C PRO A 380 0.86 -22.80 7.95
N TYR A 381 0.08 -22.14 7.11
CA TYR A 381 0.37 -20.76 6.68
C TYR A 381 -0.92 -19.92 6.60
N ARG A 382 -0.72 -18.61 6.60
CA ARG A 382 -1.76 -17.60 6.42
C ARG A 382 -1.28 -16.53 5.45
N ILE A 383 -2.14 -16.12 4.54
CA ILE A 383 -1.85 -15.05 3.57
C ILE A 383 -2.59 -13.80 3.99
N TYR A 384 -1.85 -12.69 4.15
CA TYR A 384 -2.43 -11.37 4.29
C TYR A 384 -2.56 -10.71 2.91
N GLY A 385 -3.73 -10.09 2.64
CA GLY A 385 -4.02 -9.44 1.35
C GLY A 385 -4.85 -10.31 0.41
N GLY A 386 -5.57 -11.30 0.91
CA GLY A 386 -6.74 -11.91 0.26
C GLY A 386 -7.91 -10.91 0.18
N LEU A 387 -9.07 -11.32 -0.35
CA LEU A 387 -10.29 -10.52 -0.27
C LEU A 387 -10.67 -10.35 1.21
N SER A 388 -10.73 -9.10 1.67
CA SER A 388 -11.22 -8.75 2.99
C SER A 388 -12.60 -9.37 3.22
N PHE A 389 -12.91 -9.75 4.45
CA PHE A 389 -14.21 -10.25 4.84
C PHE A 389 -15.35 -9.34 4.34
N TYR A 390 -15.20 -8.03 4.51
CA TYR A 390 -16.17 -7.03 4.08
C TYR A 390 -16.22 -6.82 2.54
N GLN A 391 -15.27 -7.35 1.79
CA GLN A 391 -15.26 -7.33 0.32
C GLN A 391 -15.91 -8.57 -0.31
N ARG A 392 -16.28 -9.57 0.50
CA ARG A 392 -17.02 -10.75 0.04
C ARG A 392 -18.38 -10.34 -0.50
N LYS A 393 -18.81 -11.00 -1.58
CA LYS A 393 -20.01 -10.62 -2.34
C LYS A 393 -21.26 -10.54 -1.45
N GLU A 394 -21.53 -11.57 -0.68
CA GLU A 394 -22.68 -11.70 0.22
C GLU A 394 -22.68 -10.63 1.30
N ILE A 395 -21.51 -10.28 1.84
CA ILE A 395 -21.38 -9.23 2.87
C ILE A 395 -21.60 -7.84 2.23
N LYS A 396 -21.04 -7.58 1.05
CA LYS A 396 -21.31 -6.33 0.30
C LYS A 396 -22.80 -6.19 -0.05
N ASP A 397 -23.47 -7.29 -0.35
CA ASP A 397 -24.91 -7.27 -0.63
C ASP A 397 -25.72 -6.89 0.61
N VAL A 398 -25.37 -7.42 1.78
CA VAL A 398 -25.97 -7.01 3.07
C VAL A 398 -25.69 -5.54 3.38
N ILE A 399 -24.43 -5.12 3.30
CA ILE A 399 -24.02 -3.74 3.54
C ILE A 399 -24.74 -2.77 2.62
N ALA A 400 -24.95 -3.13 1.35
CA ALA A 400 -25.67 -2.27 0.41
C ALA A 400 -27.13 -2.03 0.86
N TYR A 401 -27.81 -3.01 1.44
CA TYR A 401 -29.13 -2.80 2.04
C TYR A 401 -29.06 -1.79 3.21
N TYR A 402 -28.10 -1.96 4.11
CA TYR A 402 -27.92 -1.06 5.25
C TYR A 402 -27.60 0.37 4.79
N ARG A 403 -26.78 0.50 3.75
CA ARG A 403 -26.43 1.79 3.15
C ARG A 403 -27.67 2.54 2.59
N VAL A 404 -28.56 1.83 1.89
CA VAL A 404 -29.79 2.43 1.37
C VAL A 404 -30.76 2.81 2.49
N VAL A 405 -30.83 2.04 3.57
CA VAL A 405 -31.64 2.39 4.74
C VAL A 405 -31.11 3.63 5.46
N ALA A 406 -29.78 3.74 5.58
CA ALA A 406 -29.13 4.91 6.17
C ALA A 406 -29.12 6.13 5.25
N ASN A 407 -28.88 5.94 3.96
CA ASN A 407 -28.87 6.97 2.93
C ASN A 407 -29.61 6.50 1.68
N PRO A 408 -30.89 6.87 1.49
CA PRO A 408 -31.67 6.43 0.33
C PRO A 408 -31.19 7.03 -1.01
N ASP A 409 -30.38 8.08 -1.00
CA ASP A 409 -29.84 8.68 -2.20
C ASP A 409 -28.55 7.98 -2.71
N ASP A 410 -28.09 6.91 -2.03
CA ASP A 410 -26.93 6.11 -2.44
C ASP A 410 -27.22 5.28 -3.70
N GLU A 411 -26.84 5.83 -4.85
CA GLU A 411 -27.11 5.21 -6.16
C GLU A 411 -26.44 3.83 -6.33
N GLU A 412 -25.22 3.66 -5.88
CA GLU A 412 -24.49 2.41 -6.09
C GLU A 412 -25.08 1.28 -5.24
N ALA A 413 -25.47 1.59 -4.02
CA ALA A 413 -26.16 0.64 -3.17
C ALA A 413 -27.54 0.26 -3.73
N ILE A 414 -28.34 1.23 -4.22
CA ILE A 414 -29.64 0.95 -4.87
C ILE A 414 -29.46 0.06 -6.11
N LYS A 415 -28.52 0.38 -6.99
CA LYS A 415 -28.23 -0.42 -8.20
C LYS A 415 -27.89 -1.86 -7.84
N ARG A 416 -27.19 -2.07 -6.74
CA ARG A 416 -26.78 -3.39 -6.26
C ARG A 416 -27.96 -4.22 -5.75
N ILE A 417 -28.86 -3.63 -4.94
CA ILE A 417 -29.92 -4.36 -4.24
C ILE A 417 -31.26 -4.43 -4.96
N ILE A 418 -31.54 -3.56 -5.93
CA ILE A 418 -32.87 -3.42 -6.54
C ILE A 418 -33.44 -4.75 -7.08
N ASN A 419 -32.57 -5.62 -7.60
CA ASN A 419 -32.96 -6.94 -8.10
C ASN A 419 -32.22 -8.09 -7.39
N TYR A 420 -31.70 -7.87 -6.21
CA TYR A 420 -31.12 -8.93 -5.38
C TYR A 420 -31.75 -8.91 -3.96
N PRO A 421 -32.37 -10.00 -3.50
CA PRO A 421 -32.76 -11.21 -4.27
C PRO A 421 -33.67 -10.89 -5.48
N ALA A 422 -33.79 -11.85 -6.40
CA ALA A 422 -34.49 -11.63 -7.67
C ALA A 422 -35.94 -11.13 -7.48
N ARG A 423 -36.21 -9.88 -7.90
CA ARG A 423 -37.56 -9.24 -7.85
C ARG A 423 -38.18 -9.06 -9.22
N GLY A 424 -37.47 -9.48 -10.27
CA GLY A 424 -37.90 -9.26 -11.66
C GLY A 424 -37.87 -7.80 -12.08
N ILE A 425 -36.93 -7.03 -11.54
CA ILE A 425 -36.58 -5.67 -11.95
C ILE A 425 -35.27 -5.77 -12.72
N GLY A 426 -35.37 -5.89 -14.06
CA GLY A 426 -34.19 -6.13 -14.90
C GLY A 426 -33.37 -4.88 -15.17
N ASN A 427 -32.17 -5.08 -15.74
CA ASN A 427 -31.24 -4.01 -16.09
C ASN A 427 -31.82 -2.96 -17.03
N THR A 428 -32.73 -3.32 -17.92
CA THR A 428 -33.43 -2.38 -18.81
C THR A 428 -34.30 -1.38 -18.04
N THR A 429 -34.99 -1.85 -16.98
CA THR A 429 -35.76 -0.99 -16.09
C THR A 429 -34.83 -0.06 -15.31
N LEU A 430 -33.75 -0.61 -14.77
CA LEU A 430 -32.76 0.18 -14.04
C LEU A 430 -32.12 1.25 -14.93
N SER A 431 -31.78 0.94 -16.19
CA SER A 431 -31.25 1.93 -17.13
C SER A 431 -32.23 3.07 -17.37
N LYS A 432 -33.53 2.78 -17.55
CA LYS A 432 -34.57 3.80 -17.70
C LYS A 432 -34.71 4.69 -16.45
N VAL A 433 -34.58 4.11 -15.26
CA VAL A 433 -34.59 4.87 -13.98
C VAL A 433 -33.40 5.79 -13.88
N VAL A 434 -32.20 5.32 -14.20
CA VAL A 434 -30.96 6.13 -14.19
C VAL A 434 -31.03 7.27 -15.22
N GLU A 435 -31.49 6.98 -16.44
CA GLU A 435 -31.68 7.98 -17.49
C GLU A 435 -32.67 9.08 -17.06
N LYS A 436 -33.79 8.68 -16.46
CA LYS A 436 -34.79 9.62 -15.97
C LYS A 436 -34.30 10.45 -14.75
N ALA A 437 -33.50 9.88 -13.88
CA ALA A 437 -32.86 10.57 -12.78
C ALA A 437 -31.89 11.63 -13.30
N THR A 438 -31.08 11.29 -14.31
CA THR A 438 -30.15 12.22 -14.96
C THR A 438 -30.89 13.32 -15.71
N GLU A 439 -31.96 13.00 -16.46
CA GLU A 439 -32.78 13.97 -17.20
C GLU A 439 -33.39 15.03 -16.26
N LYS A 440 -33.87 14.61 -15.10
CA LYS A 440 -34.53 15.48 -14.12
C LYS A 440 -33.57 16.09 -13.08
N GLY A 441 -32.31 15.71 -13.04
CA GLY A 441 -31.36 16.18 -12.03
C GLY A 441 -31.73 15.77 -10.60
N ILE A 442 -32.37 14.60 -10.40
CA ILE A 442 -32.79 14.08 -9.09
C ILE A 442 -32.18 12.69 -8.84
N SER A 443 -32.17 12.25 -7.59
CA SER A 443 -31.64 10.93 -7.23
C SER A 443 -32.47 9.77 -7.79
N ILE A 444 -31.85 8.61 -7.97
CA ILE A 444 -32.52 7.36 -8.37
C ILE A 444 -33.67 7.05 -7.41
N TRP A 445 -33.47 7.24 -6.11
CA TRP A 445 -34.52 7.02 -5.08
C TRP A 445 -35.76 7.84 -5.33
N LYS A 446 -35.61 9.13 -5.67
CA LYS A 446 -36.75 10.01 -5.97
C LYS A 446 -37.53 9.57 -7.20
N VAL A 447 -36.84 9.03 -8.22
CA VAL A 447 -37.49 8.47 -9.42
C VAL A 447 -38.21 7.17 -9.06
N LEU A 448 -37.62 6.28 -8.29
CA LEU A 448 -38.22 5.01 -7.88
C LEU A 448 -39.47 5.22 -7.07
N ASN A 449 -39.43 6.14 -6.09
CA ASN A 449 -40.55 6.42 -5.19
C ASN A 449 -41.73 7.13 -5.91
N ASN A 450 -41.42 7.87 -6.98
CA ASN A 450 -42.41 8.60 -7.77
C ASN A 450 -42.42 8.21 -9.25
N SER A 451 -42.28 6.93 -9.54
CA SER A 451 -42.00 6.41 -10.88
C SER A 451 -43.09 6.80 -11.92
N GLU A 452 -44.36 6.83 -11.50
CA GLU A 452 -45.48 7.30 -12.36
C GLU A 452 -45.42 8.79 -12.60
N ALA A 453 -45.25 9.58 -11.55
CA ALA A 453 -45.17 11.05 -11.64
C ALA A 453 -43.92 11.53 -12.41
N CYS A 454 -42.84 10.77 -12.37
CA CYS A 454 -41.64 10.99 -13.15
C CYS A 454 -41.81 10.66 -14.65
N GLY A 455 -42.92 9.99 -15.05
CA GLY A 455 -43.17 9.60 -16.43
C GLY A 455 -42.22 8.47 -16.88
N LEU A 456 -41.96 7.50 -16.01
CA LEU A 456 -41.12 6.36 -16.34
C LEU A 456 -41.87 5.39 -17.27
N ASP A 457 -41.35 5.17 -18.49
CA ASP A 457 -41.95 4.28 -19.48
C ASP A 457 -41.67 2.81 -19.19
N ILE A 458 -42.47 2.22 -18.29
CA ILE A 458 -42.40 0.81 -17.89
C ILE A 458 -43.83 0.25 -17.68
N SER A 459 -43.96 -1.07 -17.63
CA SER A 459 -45.27 -1.74 -17.45
C SER A 459 -45.83 -1.45 -16.03
N LYS A 460 -47.19 -1.48 -15.93
CA LYS A 460 -47.89 -1.37 -14.64
C LYS A 460 -47.40 -2.40 -13.61
N ALA A 461 -47.12 -3.63 -14.05
CA ALA A 461 -46.57 -4.67 -13.19
C ALA A 461 -45.16 -4.26 -12.62
N THR A 462 -44.36 -3.62 -13.45
CA THR A 462 -43.05 -3.13 -13.04
C THR A 462 -43.17 -1.96 -12.05
N HIS A 463 -44.10 -1.02 -12.28
CA HIS A 463 -44.41 0.04 -11.30
C HIS A 463 -44.81 -0.52 -9.95
N THR A 464 -45.65 -1.59 -9.92
CA THR A 464 -46.03 -2.26 -8.66
C THR A 464 -44.82 -2.87 -7.96
N LYS A 465 -43.90 -3.54 -8.70
CA LYS A 465 -42.66 -4.08 -8.12
C LYS A 465 -41.77 -3.00 -7.53
N LEU A 466 -41.61 -1.87 -8.23
CA LEU A 466 -40.84 -0.73 -7.71
C LEU A 466 -41.48 -0.14 -6.46
N ARG A 467 -42.81 0.02 -6.44
CA ARG A 467 -43.55 0.49 -5.28
C ARG A 467 -43.38 -0.41 -4.06
N ASN A 468 -43.50 -1.74 -4.25
CA ASN A 468 -43.30 -2.71 -3.17
C ASN A 468 -41.86 -2.66 -2.62
N PHE A 469 -40.87 -2.55 -3.50
CA PHE A 469 -39.48 -2.39 -3.11
C PHE A 469 -39.26 -1.09 -2.29
N CYS A 470 -39.79 0.03 -2.76
CA CYS A 470 -39.69 1.30 -2.03
C CYS A 470 -40.41 1.26 -0.67
N SER A 471 -41.63 0.65 -0.60
CA SER A 471 -42.36 0.53 0.66
C SER A 471 -41.63 -0.31 1.69
N MET A 472 -40.98 -1.40 1.25
CA MET A 472 -40.13 -2.22 2.13
C MET A 472 -38.98 -1.41 2.73
N LEU A 473 -38.24 -0.67 1.91
CA LEU A 473 -37.13 0.17 2.34
C LEU A 473 -37.60 1.29 3.28
N GLN A 474 -38.72 1.94 2.96
CA GLN A 474 -39.33 3.00 3.81
C GLN A 474 -39.70 2.47 5.21
N GLY A 475 -40.21 1.24 5.30
CA GLY A 475 -40.48 0.60 6.56
C GLY A 475 -39.21 0.47 7.44
N TRP A 476 -38.09 0.03 6.87
CA TRP A 476 -36.83 -0.07 7.61
C TRP A 476 -36.23 1.30 7.93
N MET A 477 -36.34 2.27 7.04
CA MET A 477 -35.92 3.66 7.29
C MET A 477 -36.66 4.27 8.50
N GLN A 478 -37.96 3.97 8.68
CA GLN A 478 -38.70 4.42 9.86
C GLN A 478 -38.22 3.73 11.13
N ARG A 479 -37.96 2.42 11.06
CA ARG A 479 -37.46 1.63 12.19
C ARG A 479 -36.05 2.05 12.61
N SER A 480 -35.21 2.51 11.69
CA SER A 480 -33.81 2.89 11.98
C SER A 480 -33.64 4.03 12.98
N PHE A 481 -34.71 4.79 13.26
CA PHE A 481 -34.70 5.84 14.28
C PHE A 481 -34.86 5.32 15.71
N ASN A 482 -35.37 4.09 15.87
CA ASN A 482 -35.74 3.55 17.20
C ASN A 482 -35.08 2.20 17.50
N GLU A 483 -34.60 1.50 16.49
CA GLU A 483 -34.00 0.16 16.65
C GLU A 483 -32.48 0.23 16.50
N ASP A 484 -31.76 -0.56 17.29
CA ASP A 484 -30.31 -0.67 17.17
C ASP A 484 -29.88 -1.39 15.87
N ALA A 485 -28.59 -1.22 15.53
CA ALA A 485 -28.02 -1.76 14.30
C ALA A 485 -28.14 -3.28 14.18
N TYR A 486 -28.02 -4.04 15.29
CA TYR A 486 -28.12 -5.49 15.27
C TYR A 486 -29.56 -5.95 15.03
N THR A 487 -30.53 -5.42 15.78
CA THR A 487 -31.94 -5.78 15.64
C THR A 487 -32.47 -5.49 14.25
N LEU A 488 -32.28 -4.25 13.79
CA LEU A 488 -32.71 -3.85 12.46
C LEU A 488 -31.92 -4.58 11.36
N GLY A 489 -30.62 -4.73 11.52
CA GLY A 489 -29.75 -5.38 10.53
C GLY A 489 -30.11 -6.85 10.30
N ARG A 490 -30.36 -7.60 11.37
CA ARG A 490 -30.84 -8.98 11.30
C ARG A 490 -32.19 -9.06 10.57
N ASP A 491 -33.12 -8.18 10.90
CA ASP A 491 -34.45 -8.16 10.31
C ASP A 491 -34.42 -7.81 8.82
N ILE A 492 -33.56 -6.88 8.41
CA ILE A 492 -33.33 -6.57 6.99
C ILE A 492 -32.88 -7.80 6.21
N ILE A 493 -31.94 -8.59 6.73
CA ILE A 493 -31.49 -9.84 6.08
C ILE A 493 -32.62 -10.84 5.91
N GLN A 494 -33.50 -10.95 6.92
CA GLN A 494 -34.63 -11.89 6.89
C GLN A 494 -35.75 -11.41 5.96
N GLU A 495 -36.21 -10.17 6.15
CA GLU A 495 -37.35 -9.60 5.44
C GLU A 495 -37.08 -9.28 3.97
N SER A 496 -35.81 -8.95 3.62
CA SER A 496 -35.40 -8.74 2.21
C SER A 496 -35.51 -9.99 1.35
N GLY A 497 -35.52 -11.16 1.98
CA GLY A 497 -35.47 -12.46 1.32
C GLY A 497 -34.05 -12.98 1.06
N MET A 498 -33.01 -12.24 1.45
CA MET A 498 -31.60 -12.67 1.32
C MET A 498 -31.33 -13.97 2.07
N SER A 499 -31.90 -14.06 3.30
CA SER A 499 -31.78 -15.27 4.11
C SER A 499 -32.25 -16.51 3.33
N LYS A 500 -33.39 -16.44 2.64
CA LYS A 500 -33.90 -17.56 1.84
C LYS A 500 -32.99 -17.91 0.66
N ASP A 501 -32.39 -16.92 0.02
CA ASP A 501 -31.50 -17.12 -1.11
C ASP A 501 -30.16 -17.74 -0.66
N ILE A 502 -29.56 -17.22 0.41
CA ILE A 502 -28.27 -17.64 0.93
C ILE A 502 -28.36 -19.04 1.59
N PHE A 503 -29.42 -19.30 2.37
CA PHE A 503 -29.59 -20.56 3.11
C PHE A 503 -30.32 -21.68 2.30
N ALA A 504 -30.61 -21.46 1.03
CA ALA A 504 -31.22 -22.48 0.16
C ALA A 504 -30.21 -23.52 -0.35
N GLY A 505 -28.95 -23.12 -0.55
CA GLY A 505 -27.90 -23.96 -1.12
C GLY A 505 -27.28 -24.91 -0.08
N LYS A 506 -26.73 -26.03 -0.57
CA LYS A 506 -26.06 -27.05 0.27
C LYS A 506 -24.65 -27.36 -0.24
N ASP A 507 -24.20 -26.68 -1.27
CA ASP A 507 -22.84 -26.83 -1.77
C ASP A 507 -21.82 -26.17 -0.82
N PRO A 508 -20.56 -26.62 -0.80
CA PRO A 508 -19.54 -26.07 0.08
C PRO A 508 -19.38 -24.53 -0.03
N GLU A 509 -19.58 -23.98 -1.22
CA GLU A 509 -19.54 -22.52 -1.46
C GLU A 509 -20.74 -21.82 -0.81
N ASP A 510 -21.93 -22.40 -0.89
CA ASP A 510 -23.14 -21.87 -0.26
C ASP A 510 -23.06 -21.93 1.27
N ILE A 511 -22.51 -23.03 1.81
CA ILE A 511 -22.25 -23.15 3.26
C ILE A 511 -21.29 -22.06 3.72
N ALA A 512 -20.20 -21.83 3.01
CA ALA A 512 -19.25 -20.77 3.32
C ALA A 512 -19.91 -19.36 3.30
N ARG A 513 -20.84 -19.12 2.35
CA ARG A 513 -21.61 -17.86 2.32
C ARG A 513 -22.55 -17.72 3.51
N GLN A 514 -23.17 -18.82 3.97
CA GLN A 514 -23.99 -18.84 5.18
C GLN A 514 -23.16 -18.50 6.42
N GLU A 515 -22.04 -19.19 6.61
CA GLU A 515 -21.10 -18.92 7.71
C GLU A 515 -20.63 -17.45 7.72
N ASN A 516 -20.33 -16.89 6.56
CA ASN A 516 -19.93 -15.49 6.44
C ASN A 516 -21.03 -14.51 6.91
N VAL A 517 -22.29 -14.78 6.59
CA VAL A 517 -23.41 -13.92 7.03
C VAL A 517 -23.69 -14.07 8.52
N GLU A 518 -23.55 -15.28 9.07
CA GLU A 518 -23.65 -15.52 10.51
C GLU A 518 -22.53 -14.82 11.29
N GLU A 519 -21.29 -14.91 10.81
CA GLU A 519 -20.13 -14.21 11.38
C GLU A 519 -20.30 -12.67 11.30
N PHE A 520 -20.85 -12.18 10.19
CA PHE A 520 -21.17 -10.76 10.04
C PHE A 520 -22.19 -10.28 11.08
N LEU A 521 -23.24 -11.06 11.33
CA LEU A 521 -24.25 -10.74 12.36
C LEU A 521 -23.65 -10.81 13.77
N SER A 522 -22.76 -11.76 14.04
CA SER A 522 -22.03 -11.81 15.30
C SER A 522 -21.19 -10.54 15.51
N GLY A 523 -20.38 -10.15 14.49
CA GLY A 523 -19.60 -8.91 14.55
C GLY A 523 -20.45 -7.64 14.71
N LEU A 524 -21.66 -7.63 14.14
CA LEU A 524 -22.62 -6.52 14.32
C LEU A 524 -23.15 -6.48 15.75
N SER A 525 -23.42 -7.65 16.38
CA SER A 525 -23.81 -7.76 17.81
C SER A 525 -22.70 -7.24 18.72
N ASP A 526 -21.48 -7.71 18.50
CA ASP A 526 -20.30 -7.31 19.28
C ASP A 526 -20.04 -5.80 19.19
N PHE A 527 -20.25 -5.22 18.00
CA PHE A 527 -20.16 -3.78 17.80
C PHE A 527 -21.17 -3.00 18.65
N VAL A 528 -22.44 -3.46 18.65
CA VAL A 528 -23.51 -2.80 19.43
C VAL A 528 -23.25 -2.93 20.94
N GLU A 529 -22.84 -4.11 21.40
CA GLU A 529 -22.50 -4.34 22.80
C GLU A 529 -21.28 -3.51 23.25
N GLY A 530 -20.21 -3.50 22.47
CA GLY A 530 -19.02 -2.72 22.77
C GLY A 530 -19.27 -1.22 22.83
N ARG A 531 -20.11 -0.67 21.94
CA ARG A 531 -20.51 0.74 21.99
C ARG A 531 -21.35 1.10 23.20
N ARG A 532 -22.21 0.19 23.68
CA ARG A 532 -22.96 0.37 24.91
C ARG A 532 -22.07 0.35 26.15
N GLU A 533 -21.08 -0.52 26.19
CA GLU A 533 -20.10 -0.56 27.29
C GLU A 533 -19.19 0.69 27.34
N GLU A 534 -18.92 1.32 26.19
CA GLU A 534 -18.15 2.57 26.10
C GLU A 534 -18.96 3.82 26.49
N ASP A 535 -20.21 3.71 26.97
CA ASP A 535 -21.12 4.84 27.29
C ASP A 535 -21.29 5.84 26.11
N MET A 536 -21.19 5.37 24.89
CA MET A 536 -21.32 6.23 23.70
C MET A 536 -22.78 6.46 23.24
N GLY A 537 -23.75 6.13 24.09
CA GLY A 537 -25.20 6.31 23.90
C GLY A 537 -25.97 5.00 23.87
N ASP A 538 -27.26 5.08 24.28
CA ASP A 538 -28.16 3.90 24.37
C ASP A 538 -28.59 3.39 22.97
N HIS A 539 -28.49 4.20 21.93
CA HIS A 539 -28.91 3.89 20.55
C HIS A 539 -27.73 3.85 19.60
N VAL A 540 -27.29 2.65 19.25
CA VAL A 540 -26.23 2.39 18.27
C VAL A 540 -26.86 2.15 16.91
N SER A 541 -26.71 3.10 15.98
CA SER A 541 -27.39 3.10 14.68
C SER A 541 -26.65 2.29 13.60
N LEU A 542 -27.38 1.91 12.52
CA LEU A 542 -26.75 1.36 11.32
C LEU A 542 -25.71 2.30 10.69
N THR A 543 -25.90 3.64 10.82
CA THR A 543 -24.95 4.62 10.31
C THR A 543 -23.61 4.56 11.03
N ASP A 544 -23.62 4.34 12.35
CA ASP A 544 -22.39 4.19 13.15
C ASP A 544 -21.63 2.93 12.75
N PHE A 545 -22.34 1.84 12.58
CA PHE A 545 -21.75 0.59 12.08
C PHE A 545 -21.14 0.71 10.67
N LEU A 546 -21.89 1.32 9.74
CA LEU A 546 -21.42 1.54 8.37
C LEU A 546 -20.19 2.43 8.31
N GLN A 547 -20.08 3.40 9.20
CA GLN A 547 -18.88 4.24 9.31
C GLN A 547 -17.67 3.39 9.77
N GLU A 548 -17.85 2.56 10.81
CA GLU A 548 -16.79 1.68 11.30
C GLU A 548 -16.31 0.73 10.20
N VAL A 549 -17.25 0.03 9.55
CA VAL A 549 -16.93 -0.91 8.43
C VAL A 549 -16.23 -0.22 7.28
N SER A 550 -16.65 1.01 6.90
CA SER A 550 -16.03 1.75 5.80
C SER A 550 -14.57 2.14 6.09
N LEU A 551 -14.18 2.20 7.36
CA LEU A 551 -12.85 2.59 7.81
C LEU A 551 -11.97 1.40 8.17
N MET A 552 -12.51 0.16 8.18
CA MET A 552 -11.75 -1.06 8.47
C MET A 552 -10.79 -1.40 7.32
N THR A 553 -9.65 -1.94 7.69
CA THR A 553 -8.64 -2.48 6.76
C THR A 553 -8.53 -4.00 6.90
N ASP A 554 -7.92 -4.67 5.92
CA ASP A 554 -7.72 -6.13 5.93
C ASP A 554 -6.91 -6.62 7.16
N LEU A 555 -6.12 -5.74 7.76
CA LEU A 555 -5.35 -6.04 8.97
C LEU A 555 -6.21 -5.99 10.26
N ASP A 556 -7.36 -5.34 10.19
CA ASP A 556 -8.27 -5.17 11.33
C ASP A 556 -9.28 -6.33 11.44
N SER A 557 -9.46 -7.12 10.35
CA SER A 557 -10.49 -8.17 10.23
C SER A 557 -10.05 -9.58 10.66
N ASP A 558 -8.90 -9.70 11.33
CA ASP A 558 -8.33 -10.99 11.69
C ASP A 558 -9.01 -11.59 12.95
N GLY A 559 -9.98 -12.47 12.72
CA GLY A 559 -10.46 -13.40 13.74
C GLY A 559 -9.32 -14.30 14.25
N ASP A 560 -9.13 -14.35 15.55
CA ASP A 560 -8.14 -15.18 16.25
C ASP A 560 -8.38 -16.68 15.99
N SER A 561 -7.71 -17.24 14.98
CA SER A 561 -7.45 -18.67 15.01
C SER A 561 -6.16 -18.90 15.81
N ASP A 562 -6.27 -19.47 16.99
CA ASP A 562 -5.18 -19.72 17.97
C ASP A 562 -4.01 -20.58 17.45
N GLU A 563 -4.06 -21.12 16.24
CA GLU A 563 -3.00 -21.94 15.71
C GLU A 563 -1.85 -21.10 15.14
N PRO A 564 -0.60 -21.34 15.58
CA PRO A 564 0.56 -20.63 15.06
C PRO A 564 0.80 -21.00 13.58
N LYS A 565 0.76 -20.02 12.67
CA LYS A 565 0.90 -20.17 11.22
C LYS A 565 2.02 -19.28 10.69
N VAL A 566 2.73 -19.76 9.65
CA VAL A 566 3.67 -18.92 8.91
C VAL A 566 2.90 -17.83 8.17
N VAL A 567 3.40 -16.61 8.26
CA VAL A 567 2.75 -15.44 7.67
C VAL A 567 3.32 -15.15 6.28
N LEU A 568 2.45 -15.07 5.28
CA LEU A 568 2.78 -14.68 3.91
C LEU A 568 2.11 -13.34 3.59
N MET A 569 2.91 -12.32 3.22
CA MET A 569 2.35 -11.00 2.90
C MET A 569 3.26 -10.17 1.99
N THR A 570 2.72 -9.10 1.42
CA THR A 570 3.56 -8.11 0.75
C THR A 570 4.39 -7.34 1.78
N ILE A 571 5.56 -6.84 1.36
CA ILE A 571 6.40 -5.99 2.22
C ILE A 571 5.63 -4.75 2.71
N HIS A 572 4.74 -4.18 1.88
CA HIS A 572 3.90 -3.05 2.28
C HIS A 572 2.98 -3.40 3.44
N ALA A 573 2.37 -4.58 3.42
CA ALA A 573 1.52 -5.05 4.52
C ALA A 573 2.30 -5.36 5.81
N ALA A 574 3.60 -5.66 5.69
CA ALA A 574 4.46 -5.96 6.84
C ALA A 574 4.91 -4.70 7.61
N LYS A 575 4.65 -3.49 7.09
CA LYS A 575 4.98 -2.25 7.80
C LYS A 575 4.21 -2.18 9.13
N GLY A 576 4.92 -1.86 10.21
CA GLY A 576 4.38 -1.86 11.58
C GLY A 576 4.47 -3.20 12.31
N LEU A 577 4.65 -4.32 11.60
CA LEU A 577 4.79 -5.65 12.18
C LEU A 577 6.27 -6.00 12.47
N GLU A 578 6.47 -7.08 13.23
CA GLU A 578 7.80 -7.63 13.57
C GLU A 578 7.72 -9.15 13.72
N PHE A 579 8.80 -9.83 13.35
CA PHE A 579 8.88 -11.28 13.33
C PHE A 579 10.29 -11.72 13.72
N LYS A 580 10.43 -12.83 14.45
CA LYS A 580 11.75 -13.36 14.80
C LYS A 580 12.59 -13.71 13.57
N THR A 581 11.94 -14.28 12.55
CA THR A 581 12.60 -14.69 11.30
C THR A 581 11.84 -14.15 10.09
N VAL A 582 12.53 -13.45 9.21
CA VAL A 582 11.97 -12.87 7.99
C VAL A 582 12.70 -13.42 6.77
N PHE A 583 11.91 -13.89 5.80
CA PHE A 583 12.38 -14.23 4.46
C PHE A 583 11.87 -13.14 3.49
N VAL A 584 12.80 -12.43 2.87
CA VAL A 584 12.49 -11.46 1.79
C VAL A 584 12.79 -12.16 0.47
N VAL A 585 11.73 -12.47 -0.29
CA VAL A 585 11.82 -13.33 -1.46
C VAL A 585 11.65 -12.59 -2.77
N GLY A 586 12.21 -13.13 -3.84
CA GLY A 586 12.11 -12.55 -5.17
C GLY A 586 12.91 -11.27 -5.35
N LEU A 587 14.13 -11.20 -4.81
CA LEU A 587 15.06 -10.08 -4.97
C LEU A 587 15.75 -10.12 -6.34
N GLU A 588 14.98 -9.84 -7.39
CA GLU A 588 15.43 -9.86 -8.79
C GLU A 588 15.11 -8.54 -9.48
N GLU A 589 15.92 -8.14 -10.45
CA GLU A 589 15.59 -7.03 -11.34
C GLU A 589 14.23 -7.29 -12.01
N ASN A 590 13.45 -6.26 -12.29
CA ASN A 590 12.09 -6.33 -12.84
C ASN A 590 11.02 -6.94 -11.91
N ILE A 591 11.40 -7.29 -10.66
CA ILE A 591 10.45 -7.64 -9.58
C ILE A 591 10.67 -6.70 -8.40
N PHE A 592 11.89 -6.65 -7.89
CA PHE A 592 12.30 -5.82 -6.79
C PHE A 592 13.74 -5.29 -7.00
N PRO A 593 13.89 -4.09 -7.60
CA PRO A 593 12.88 -3.05 -7.83
C PRO A 593 11.88 -3.37 -8.94
N SER A 594 10.66 -2.84 -8.77
CA SER A 594 9.63 -2.89 -9.81
C SER A 594 10.04 -2.09 -11.05
N PRO A 595 9.75 -2.56 -12.28
CA PRO A 595 10.04 -1.81 -13.51
C PRO A 595 9.44 -0.41 -13.49
N MET A 596 8.23 -0.26 -12.97
CA MET A 596 7.53 1.04 -12.92
C MET A 596 8.23 2.08 -12.04
N CYS A 597 9.03 1.65 -11.08
CA CYS A 597 9.75 2.52 -10.15
C CYS A 597 11.22 2.72 -10.54
N SER A 598 11.74 1.90 -11.46
CA SER A 598 13.16 1.90 -11.84
C SER A 598 13.57 3.07 -12.74
N ASP A 599 12.60 3.74 -13.39
CA ASP A 599 12.84 4.81 -14.36
C ASP A 599 13.14 6.17 -13.71
N SER A 600 12.96 6.31 -12.40
CA SER A 600 13.24 7.55 -11.69
C SER A 600 14.08 7.32 -10.44
N LEU A 601 14.96 8.27 -10.12
CA LEU A 601 15.74 8.24 -8.87
C LEU A 601 14.81 8.17 -7.64
N ARG A 602 13.71 8.92 -7.66
CA ARG A 602 12.74 8.96 -6.57
C ARG A 602 12.05 7.60 -6.37
N GLY A 603 11.65 6.95 -7.46
CA GLY A 603 11.06 5.61 -7.42
C GLY A 603 12.07 4.57 -6.94
N LEU A 604 13.31 4.63 -7.42
CA LEU A 604 14.36 3.71 -6.98
C LEU A 604 14.70 3.87 -5.49
N GLU A 605 14.73 5.11 -4.98
CA GLU A 605 14.91 5.38 -3.56
C GLU A 605 13.75 4.84 -2.71
N GLU A 606 12.52 4.88 -3.22
CA GLU A 606 11.35 4.31 -2.51
C GLU A 606 11.40 2.78 -2.48
N GLU A 607 11.76 2.13 -3.59
CA GLU A 607 11.97 0.68 -3.60
C GLU A 607 13.11 0.26 -2.65
N ARG A 608 14.17 1.07 -2.52
CA ARG A 608 15.24 0.82 -1.52
C ARG A 608 14.72 0.97 -0.08
N ARG A 609 13.84 1.96 0.19
CA ARG A 609 13.16 2.05 1.49
C ARG A 609 12.27 0.84 1.74
N LEU A 610 11.63 0.31 0.70
CA LEU A 610 10.82 -0.89 0.83
C LEU A 610 11.65 -2.10 1.26
N LEU A 611 12.86 -2.28 0.69
CA LEU A 611 13.77 -3.33 1.15
C LEU A 611 14.29 -3.05 2.57
N TYR A 612 14.58 -1.80 2.91
CA TYR A 612 14.93 -1.40 4.27
C TYR A 612 13.81 -1.77 5.25
N VAL A 613 12.55 -1.49 4.91
CA VAL A 613 11.39 -1.90 5.72
C VAL A 613 11.37 -3.41 5.89
N ALA A 614 11.53 -4.19 4.81
CA ALA A 614 11.51 -5.65 4.87
C ALA A 614 12.57 -6.21 5.83
N ILE A 615 13.82 -5.76 5.70
CA ILE A 615 14.95 -6.19 6.56
C ILE A 615 14.69 -5.84 8.02
N THR A 616 14.17 -4.62 8.29
CA THR A 616 13.92 -4.14 9.65
C THR A 616 12.69 -4.75 10.32
N ARG A 617 11.96 -5.64 9.65
CA ARG A 617 10.90 -6.47 10.29
C ARG A 617 11.51 -7.64 11.05
N ALA A 618 12.74 -8.02 10.78
CA ALA A 618 13.41 -9.12 11.42
C ALA A 618 13.96 -8.71 12.80
N GLU A 619 13.70 -9.56 13.80
CA GLU A 619 14.31 -9.44 15.12
C GLU A 619 15.66 -10.16 15.16
N LYS A 620 15.68 -11.45 14.80
CA LYS A 620 16.82 -12.35 15.00
C LYS A 620 17.45 -12.86 13.70
N HIS A 621 16.63 -13.31 12.74
CA HIS A 621 17.11 -13.88 11.49
C HIS A 621 16.50 -13.18 10.28
N CYS A 622 17.35 -12.86 9.30
CA CYS A 622 16.91 -12.29 8.03
C CYS A 622 17.54 -13.07 6.87
N TYR A 623 16.69 -13.55 5.96
CA TYR A 623 17.06 -14.27 4.75
C TYR A 623 16.62 -13.47 3.53
N LEU A 624 17.52 -13.33 2.57
CA LEU A 624 17.23 -12.76 1.26
C LEU A 624 17.30 -13.87 0.24
N THR A 625 16.33 -13.97 -0.66
CA THR A 625 16.34 -14.98 -1.70
C THR A 625 16.11 -14.37 -3.09
N CYS A 626 16.70 -14.98 -4.10
CA CYS A 626 16.44 -14.63 -5.50
C CYS A 626 16.53 -15.89 -6.38
N ALA A 627 15.68 -15.95 -7.41
CA ALA A 627 15.68 -17.02 -8.39
C ALA A 627 16.25 -16.51 -9.74
N GLN A 628 16.97 -17.38 -10.46
CA GLN A 628 17.52 -17.06 -11.78
C GLN A 628 16.45 -17.05 -12.86
N ASN A 629 15.37 -17.82 -12.67
CA ASN A 629 14.23 -17.85 -13.59
C ASN A 629 12.90 -17.99 -12.86
N ARG A 630 11.85 -17.39 -13.45
CA ARG A 630 10.46 -17.50 -12.96
C ARG A 630 9.50 -17.66 -14.12
N PHE A 631 8.40 -18.37 -13.86
CA PHE A 631 7.30 -18.43 -14.81
C PHE A 631 6.35 -17.24 -14.56
N ARG A 632 6.31 -16.30 -15.53
CA ARG A 632 5.48 -15.09 -15.47
C ARG A 632 4.83 -14.83 -16.82
N TYR A 633 3.59 -14.35 -16.81
CA TYR A 633 2.85 -13.98 -18.03
C TYR A 633 2.84 -15.07 -19.12
N GLY A 634 2.77 -16.35 -18.70
CA GLY A 634 2.73 -17.49 -19.62
C GLY A 634 4.07 -17.90 -20.22
N ARG A 635 5.20 -17.36 -19.74
CA ARG A 635 6.56 -17.67 -20.24
C ARG A 635 7.59 -17.72 -19.12
N MET A 636 8.69 -18.42 -19.37
CA MET A 636 9.87 -18.37 -18.50
C MET A 636 10.61 -17.06 -18.72
N GLU A 637 10.83 -16.31 -17.64
CA GLU A 637 11.65 -15.10 -17.62
C GLU A 637 12.93 -15.38 -16.83
N PHE A 638 14.06 -14.86 -17.33
CA PHE A 638 15.36 -14.97 -16.69
C PHE A 638 15.75 -13.58 -16.19
N ASP A 639 15.89 -13.45 -14.88
CA ASP A 639 16.23 -12.19 -14.24
C ASP A 639 17.61 -12.28 -13.56
N THR A 640 18.22 -11.12 -13.38
CA THR A 640 19.45 -11.00 -12.60
C THR A 640 19.11 -10.64 -11.15
N PRO A 641 20.00 -10.97 -10.19
CA PRO A 641 19.82 -10.56 -8.81
C PRO A 641 19.63 -9.04 -8.69
N SER A 642 18.74 -8.62 -7.81
CA SER A 642 18.44 -7.22 -7.54
C SER A 642 19.71 -6.39 -7.28
N ARG A 643 19.78 -5.20 -7.88
CA ARG A 643 20.85 -4.22 -7.62
C ARG A 643 21.00 -3.85 -6.15
N PHE A 644 19.93 -3.92 -5.38
CA PHE A 644 19.92 -3.59 -3.95
C PHE A 644 20.76 -4.56 -3.10
N ILE A 645 21.00 -5.78 -3.57
CA ILE A 645 21.89 -6.71 -2.88
C ILE A 645 23.32 -6.14 -2.81
N ARG A 646 23.74 -5.40 -3.84
CA ARG A 646 25.07 -4.76 -3.88
C ARG A 646 25.13 -3.50 -3.00
N ASP A 647 24.00 -2.90 -2.67
CA ASP A 647 23.90 -1.73 -1.78
C ASP A 647 24.06 -2.14 -0.31
N ILE A 648 23.92 -3.42 0.02
CA ILE A 648 24.19 -3.96 1.35
C ILE A 648 25.69 -4.28 1.47
N ASP A 649 26.34 -3.76 2.52
CA ASP A 649 27.75 -4.01 2.77
C ASP A 649 27.99 -5.51 2.98
N SER A 650 28.91 -6.09 2.19
CA SER A 650 29.25 -7.51 2.19
C SER A 650 29.70 -8.05 3.55
N ARG A 651 30.18 -7.18 4.44
CA ARG A 651 30.50 -7.54 5.84
C ARG A 651 29.30 -8.08 6.60
N TYR A 652 28.09 -7.68 6.24
CA TYR A 652 26.83 -8.07 6.88
C TYR A 652 26.04 -9.12 6.10
N LEU A 653 26.53 -9.53 4.92
CA LEU A 653 25.96 -10.61 4.11
C LEU A 653 26.76 -11.91 4.28
N GLN A 654 26.05 -13.03 4.24
CA GLN A 654 26.59 -14.36 4.08
C GLN A 654 25.99 -14.97 2.81
N ILE A 655 26.83 -15.17 1.79
CA ILE A 655 26.42 -15.78 0.53
C ILE A 655 26.69 -17.28 0.61
N ASP A 656 25.67 -18.11 0.39
CA ASP A 656 25.84 -19.56 0.35
C ASP A 656 26.65 -19.94 -0.90
N GLY A 657 27.77 -20.64 -0.69
CA GLY A 657 28.67 -21.06 -1.76
C GLY A 657 30.08 -20.45 -1.71
N GLU A 658 30.28 -19.35 -0.99
CA GLU A 658 31.61 -18.86 -0.70
C GLU A 658 32.28 -19.80 0.35
N ARG A 659 33.13 -20.72 -0.11
CA ARG A 659 34.02 -21.45 0.79
C ARG A 659 34.89 -20.42 1.51
N LYS A 660 34.79 -20.34 2.84
CA LYS A 660 35.79 -19.66 3.66
C LYS A 660 37.15 -20.25 3.30
N PRO A 661 38.17 -19.45 2.96
CA PRO A 661 39.50 -19.99 2.87
C PRO A 661 39.83 -20.53 4.24
N HIS A 662 39.94 -21.87 4.35
CA HIS A 662 40.50 -22.53 5.52
C HIS A 662 41.94 -22.01 5.66
N LEU A 663 42.17 -21.13 6.61
CA LEU A 663 43.51 -20.89 7.15
C LEU A 663 43.95 -22.21 7.80
N GLN A 664 44.49 -23.11 7.00
CA GLN A 664 45.28 -24.21 7.51
C GLN A 664 46.58 -23.64 8.08
N ASN A 665 46.63 -23.61 9.39
CA ASN A 665 47.89 -23.48 10.13
C ASN A 665 48.74 -24.71 9.84
N THR A 666 49.45 -24.75 8.73
CA THR A 666 50.52 -25.69 8.46
C THR A 666 51.78 -25.06 9.02
N GLN A 667 52.16 -25.52 10.21
CA GLN A 667 53.54 -25.43 10.68
C GLN A 667 54.42 -26.16 9.65
N SER A 668 55.27 -25.40 8.95
CA SER A 668 56.26 -25.94 8.03
C SER A 668 57.38 -26.66 8.79
N PRO A 669 57.77 -27.90 8.46
CA PRO A 669 59.05 -28.43 8.84
C PRO A 669 60.14 -27.80 7.95
N LYS A 670 61.24 -27.38 8.55
CA LYS A 670 62.46 -26.90 7.90
C LYS A 670 63.03 -27.93 6.93
N PRO A 671 63.41 -27.60 5.70
CA PRO A 671 64.17 -28.49 4.85
C PRO A 671 65.67 -28.28 5.05
N HIS A 672 66.40 -29.39 5.14
CA HIS A 672 67.85 -29.53 5.04
C HIS A 672 68.33 -29.10 3.66
N LEU A 673 69.45 -28.34 3.67
CA LEU A 673 70.27 -28.00 2.51
C LEU A 673 70.94 -29.27 1.91
N GLN A 674 70.80 -29.51 0.61
CA GLN A 674 71.83 -30.18 -0.18
C GLN A 674 72.01 -29.43 -1.52
N ASN A 675 73.25 -29.05 -1.76
CA ASN A 675 73.84 -28.43 -2.93
C ASN A 675 73.79 -29.34 -4.17
N THR A 676 73.39 -28.85 -5.31
CA THR A 676 74.02 -29.25 -6.61
C THR A 676 73.92 -28.08 -7.62
N GLN A 677 75.00 -27.92 -8.31
CA GLN A 677 75.41 -26.83 -9.22
C GLN A 677 74.79 -26.94 -10.61
N SER A 678 74.48 -25.75 -11.18
CA SER A 678 74.75 -25.19 -12.54
C SER A 678 74.08 -25.77 -13.80
N PRO A 679 73.97 -25.07 -14.95
CA PRO A 679 74.53 -23.76 -15.30
C PRO A 679 73.60 -22.78 -16.00
N LYS A 680 73.99 -21.52 -16.08
CA LYS A 680 73.46 -20.44 -16.95
C LYS A 680 73.87 -20.61 -18.42
N PRO A 681 73.17 -19.95 -19.37
CA PRO A 681 73.76 -18.89 -20.19
C PRO A 681 72.77 -17.79 -20.59
N PRO A 682 73.14 -16.80 -21.47
CA PRO A 682 73.77 -15.56 -21.07
C PRO A 682 72.96 -14.31 -21.42
N PHE A 683 73.43 -13.20 -20.95
CA PHE A 683 73.00 -11.79 -21.18
C PHE A 683 72.93 -11.36 -22.66
N SER A 684 71.99 -10.41 -22.93
CA SER A 684 72.25 -9.32 -23.83
C SER A 684 71.56 -8.05 -23.34
N THR A 685 72.32 -7.10 -22.88
CA THR A 685 72.01 -5.72 -22.61
C THR A 685 71.96 -4.94 -23.92
N VAL A 686 70.90 -4.09 -24.08
CA VAL A 686 71.01 -2.88 -24.92
C VAL A 686 70.30 -1.76 -24.21
N SER A 687 71.07 -0.77 -23.78
CA SER A 687 70.63 0.55 -23.38
C SER A 687 70.50 1.43 -24.61
N LEU A 688 69.47 2.31 -24.64
CA LEU A 688 69.52 3.57 -25.36
C LEU A 688 68.43 4.56 -24.87
N SER A 689 68.95 5.56 -24.21
CA SER A 689 68.68 7.02 -24.28
C SER A 689 67.31 7.54 -24.72
N GLY A 690 66.76 8.30 -23.83
CA GLY A 690 66.04 9.57 -23.86
C GLY A 690 65.30 10.01 -25.12
N ARG A 691 63.96 10.21 -24.93
CA ARG A 691 63.25 11.23 -25.67
C ARG A 691 62.05 11.79 -24.86
N LYS A 692 61.92 13.12 -24.98
CA LYS A 692 60.94 14.01 -24.31
C LYS A 692 59.50 13.65 -24.63
N LEU A 693 58.68 13.75 -23.62
CA LEU A 693 57.20 13.72 -23.69
C LEU A 693 56.67 14.97 -24.40
N SER A 694 55.83 14.80 -25.40
CA SER A 694 54.93 15.79 -25.99
C SER A 694 53.49 15.41 -25.68
N PRO A 695 52.54 16.37 -25.50
CA PRO A 695 51.19 16.08 -24.96
C PRO A 695 50.30 15.40 -25.98
N ILE A 696 49.49 14.48 -25.51
CA ILE A 696 48.49 13.70 -26.26
C ILE A 696 47.29 14.62 -26.56
N PRO A 697 46.79 14.73 -27.80
CA PRO A 697 45.55 15.38 -28.16
C PRO A 697 44.35 14.51 -27.72
N GLY A 698 43.27 15.19 -27.23
CA GLY A 698 42.03 14.55 -26.87
C GLY A 698 41.32 13.85 -28.04
N PRO A 699 40.40 12.91 -27.75
CA PRO A 699 39.70 12.14 -28.76
C PRO A 699 38.75 13.02 -29.61
N PRO A 700 38.60 12.71 -30.90
CA PRO A 700 37.66 13.44 -31.78
C PRO A 700 36.20 13.06 -31.44
N PRO A 701 35.23 13.93 -31.76
CA PRO A 701 33.83 13.68 -31.51
C PRO A 701 33.35 12.54 -32.40
N SER A 702 32.55 11.64 -31.80
CA SER A 702 31.86 10.54 -32.48
C SER A 702 30.95 11.08 -33.59
N PRO A 703 30.96 10.48 -34.79
CA PRO A 703 30.00 10.83 -35.84
C PRO A 703 28.60 10.33 -35.49
N ALA A 704 27.62 11.18 -35.79
CA ALA A 704 26.20 10.89 -35.69
C ALA A 704 25.86 9.59 -36.43
N SER A 705 25.14 8.70 -35.74
CA SER A 705 24.63 7.46 -36.30
C SER A 705 23.66 7.74 -37.44
N GLN A 706 24.04 7.36 -38.65
CA GLN A 706 23.12 7.20 -39.77
C GLN A 706 22.22 5.97 -39.53
N PRO A 707 20.95 5.98 -39.98
CA PRO A 707 20.09 4.82 -39.86
C PRO A 707 20.62 3.66 -40.73
N PRO A 708 20.48 2.38 -40.26
CA PRO A 708 21.01 1.24 -41.01
C PRO A 708 20.25 1.07 -42.33
N THR A 709 20.97 1.06 -43.44
CA THR A 709 20.52 0.68 -44.78
C THR A 709 20.24 -0.82 -44.77
N ASN A 710 18.97 -1.21 -44.78
CA ASN A 710 18.54 -2.59 -44.91
C ASN A 710 18.79 -3.09 -46.34
N SER A 711 19.96 -3.68 -46.60
CA SER A 711 20.14 -4.56 -47.76
C SER A 711 19.41 -5.88 -47.53
N PRO A 712 18.68 -6.48 -48.49
CA PRO A 712 18.02 -7.74 -48.32
C PRO A 712 19.01 -8.86 -47.96
N LEU A 713 18.75 -9.62 -46.89
CA LEU A 713 19.56 -10.75 -46.50
C LEU A 713 19.39 -11.90 -47.50
N VAL A 714 20.49 -12.58 -47.83
CA VAL A 714 20.48 -13.79 -48.66
C VAL A 714 21.11 -14.97 -47.91
N PRO A 715 20.74 -16.20 -48.25
CA PRO A 715 21.38 -17.38 -47.69
C PRO A 715 22.88 -17.34 -47.88
N GLY A 716 23.64 -17.57 -46.79
CA GLY A 716 25.08 -17.47 -46.77
C GLY A 716 25.64 -16.22 -46.08
N ASP A 717 24.83 -15.16 -45.90
CA ASP A 717 25.24 -13.95 -45.23
C ASP A 717 25.62 -14.20 -43.76
N MET A 718 26.62 -13.49 -43.28
CA MET A 718 26.95 -13.43 -41.88
C MET A 718 26.27 -12.21 -41.26
N ILE A 719 25.61 -12.41 -40.13
CA ILE A 719 25.00 -11.31 -39.40
C ILE A 719 25.42 -11.33 -37.93
N GLU A 720 25.46 -10.16 -37.35
CA GLU A 720 25.58 -9.98 -35.91
C GLU A 720 24.23 -9.51 -35.36
N HIS A 721 23.59 -10.34 -34.54
CA HIS A 721 22.31 -10.03 -33.90
C HIS A 721 22.58 -9.60 -32.46
N THR A 722 21.97 -8.49 -32.03
CA THR A 722 22.23 -7.89 -30.71
C THR A 722 22.01 -8.86 -29.53
N ARG A 723 21.14 -9.88 -29.71
CA ARG A 723 20.79 -10.86 -28.65
C ARG A 723 21.46 -12.22 -28.83
N PHE A 724 21.75 -12.66 -30.06
CA PHE A 724 22.21 -14.03 -30.34
C PHE A 724 23.66 -14.09 -30.83
N GLY A 725 24.30 -12.92 -30.99
CA GLY A 725 25.68 -12.82 -31.47
C GLY A 725 25.80 -13.08 -32.98
N ILE A 726 26.99 -13.56 -33.41
CA ILE A 726 27.31 -13.80 -34.81
C ILE A 726 26.73 -15.10 -35.28
N GLY A 727 26.00 -15.06 -36.41
CA GLY A 727 25.38 -16.22 -37.04
C GLY A 727 25.37 -16.17 -38.55
N LYS A 728 25.24 -17.34 -39.21
CA LYS A 728 25.15 -17.50 -40.66
C LYS A 728 23.70 -17.72 -41.05
N VAL A 729 23.22 -16.96 -42.03
CA VAL A 729 21.90 -17.10 -42.63
C VAL A 729 21.84 -18.38 -43.45
N ILE A 730 20.98 -19.34 -43.06
CA ILE A 730 20.78 -20.61 -43.74
C ILE A 730 19.71 -20.44 -44.83
N LYS A 731 18.58 -19.78 -44.50
CA LYS A 731 17.43 -19.67 -45.37
C LYS A 731 16.67 -18.36 -45.11
N VAL A 732 16.12 -17.76 -46.17
CA VAL A 732 15.24 -16.57 -46.07
C VAL A 732 13.94 -16.91 -46.77
N GLU A 733 12.80 -16.68 -46.11
CA GLU A 733 11.44 -17.02 -46.55
C GLU A 733 10.52 -15.81 -46.44
N GLY A 734 9.61 -15.65 -47.38
CA GLY A 734 8.64 -14.55 -47.40
C GLY A 734 9.17 -13.28 -48.07
N THR A 735 8.27 -12.31 -48.30
CA THR A 735 8.55 -11.03 -48.93
C THR A 735 7.96 -9.90 -48.12
N GLY A 736 8.61 -8.72 -48.13
CA GLY A 736 8.14 -7.54 -47.41
C GLY A 736 8.14 -7.72 -45.91
N ASP A 737 7.07 -7.28 -45.24
CA ASP A 737 6.95 -7.23 -43.77
C ASP A 737 6.92 -8.61 -43.09
N ASN A 738 6.67 -9.69 -43.85
CA ASN A 738 6.61 -11.09 -43.36
C ASN A 738 7.89 -11.88 -43.64
N CYS A 739 9.00 -11.22 -44.04
CA CYS A 739 10.26 -11.86 -44.34
C CYS A 739 10.89 -12.47 -43.07
N LYS A 740 11.18 -13.79 -43.10
CA LYS A 740 11.81 -14.55 -42.03
C LYS A 740 13.18 -15.09 -42.50
N ALA A 741 14.19 -14.93 -41.65
CA ALA A 741 15.48 -15.56 -41.87
C ALA A 741 15.74 -16.65 -40.81
N THR A 742 16.14 -17.83 -41.28
CA THR A 742 16.67 -18.90 -40.42
C THR A 742 18.17 -18.72 -40.35
N VAL A 743 18.68 -18.50 -39.15
CA VAL A 743 20.10 -18.17 -38.89
C VAL A 743 20.69 -19.17 -37.90
N GLU A 744 21.84 -19.71 -38.21
CA GLU A 744 22.61 -20.56 -37.31
C GLU A 744 23.65 -19.72 -36.56
N PHE A 745 23.43 -19.53 -35.27
CA PHE A 745 24.29 -18.74 -34.41
C PHE A 745 25.33 -19.63 -33.72
N ARG A 746 26.55 -19.15 -33.57
CA ARG A 746 27.69 -19.91 -33.00
C ARG A 746 27.41 -20.39 -31.57
N ASN A 747 26.72 -19.59 -30.75
CA ASN A 747 26.51 -19.88 -29.31
C ASN A 747 25.04 -20.18 -28.95
N SER A 748 24.10 -20.03 -29.90
CA SER A 748 22.67 -20.10 -29.58
C SER A 748 21.88 -21.07 -30.47
N GLY A 749 22.58 -21.82 -31.36
CA GLY A 749 22.00 -22.76 -32.31
C GLY A 749 21.14 -22.07 -33.36
N THR A 750 20.33 -22.84 -34.09
CA THR A 750 19.51 -22.33 -35.20
C THR A 750 18.28 -21.60 -34.67
N LYS A 751 18.04 -20.35 -35.11
CA LYS A 751 16.89 -19.52 -34.78
C LYS A 751 16.22 -18.96 -36.01
N GLN A 752 14.89 -18.80 -35.97
CA GLN A 752 14.14 -18.13 -37.00
C GLN A 752 13.85 -16.69 -36.57
N LEU A 753 14.28 -15.71 -37.35
CA LEU A 753 14.13 -14.30 -37.10
C LEU A 753 13.10 -13.68 -38.02
N LEU A 754 12.17 -12.89 -37.50
CA LEU A 754 11.28 -12.03 -38.30
C LEU A 754 12.03 -10.71 -38.55
N LEU A 755 12.48 -10.46 -39.78
CA LEU A 755 13.45 -9.39 -40.12
C LEU A 755 12.93 -7.99 -39.77
N LYS A 756 11.61 -7.78 -39.83
CA LYS A 756 10.97 -6.50 -39.47
C LYS A 756 11.22 -6.08 -38.01
N PHE A 757 11.35 -7.06 -37.11
CA PHE A 757 11.47 -6.81 -35.66
C PHE A 757 12.86 -7.19 -35.11
N SER A 758 13.76 -7.66 -35.98
CA SER A 758 15.09 -8.11 -35.57
C SER A 758 16.12 -7.01 -35.80
N ARG A 759 16.86 -6.64 -34.74
CA ARG A 759 18.00 -5.72 -34.86
C ARG A 759 19.26 -6.51 -35.14
N TYR A 760 19.76 -6.42 -36.35
CA TYR A 760 20.99 -7.09 -36.78
C TYR A 760 21.84 -6.17 -37.69
N ASN A 761 23.15 -6.40 -37.69
CA ASN A 761 24.08 -5.82 -38.64
C ASN A 761 24.57 -6.92 -39.58
N LYS A 762 24.61 -6.67 -40.87
CA LYS A 762 25.23 -7.56 -41.83
C LYS A 762 26.74 -7.36 -41.78
N LEU A 763 27.50 -8.46 -41.56
CA LEU A 763 28.95 -8.45 -41.43
C LEU A 763 29.63 -8.57 -42.80
#